data_c62a44665a08c0e7e257d60f32edaf2d
#
_entry.id   c62a44665a08c0e7e257d60f32edaf2d
#
_cell.length_a   1.000
_cell.length_b   1.000
_cell.length_c   1.000
_cell.angle_alpha   90.00
_cell.angle_beta   90.00
_cell.angle_gamma   90.00
#
_symmetry.space_group_name_H-M   'P 1'
#
loop_
_entity.id
_entity.type
_entity.pdbx_description
1 polymer ?
#
loop_
_entity_poly.entity_id
_entity_poly.type
_entity_poly.pdbx_seq_one_letter_code
_entity_poly.pdbx_strand_id
1 'polypeptide(L)'
;LRKAGLIDRNLSIEVPVMTYHSYAGNILREYGLRLGIDTDSELIGEAVVWQQAAKVLRNWDDEDFQYEGAFKTLVSDLLGLTKSAMEHGISETEIIAESEKVLSRISEIPSDKDVDKVRLVLQQRIKLLEISKRLREERIASGQLSFDDQMFYAAKLAQEVEKVGELERAKYRIVLLDEYQDTSQSQVRMLSALFSNGHPVMAVGDPYQAIYGWRGAAIGTIKNFHNSFVGAVGKKGEKAAEYSLSKTFRNDVEILNLANEVGKVVGSQINLNVKALQPSEFAGPGEVVRDIYENVELEAVGIAERLEKLWANKGSNETFAVLVRNRKQIPEIEKALRALDLPVEVLGIGGLMQVPEVTDVFTLLKVLVDAEAGSALMRHLTSPRLAIGVQDIAALGRFKRKRDYQSGADKDLISAMATEVLETAEADDSATGSLIEALDEIEKADKSEFSEVGYKRLLEFSKDLRRLRNRASASLSDLIYEIEEYLGLTVELLVRDGGSNGRRHLDRFNEEAAKFSASNGSIIDFVRWLDATIDHERGLESGAPEVHSDVIQLLTIHMSKGAEWDHVVIPGIVDKQFPKAYSQSTISWLHNEAEIPFKLRGDGDEFPDLDLSQLTDAKNAAAEFKQFKDDCAAFRLEEEWRLAYVAITRAKHTLHCTMSYWDTRTNIDKASDVFKLICDFLEVETDIDTTLIPGSNPLLEREVSAEWPTSNSRLTELAVAAEIYKATNAKIFDQDAALLIKQIEDRRNIADVYLPPRLSVSTLIALREDPEALASAIRRPMPFLQDQFARRGTDFHNWVENHLKSQALFDDDDLDYFDPIEEDGTLEDLKAKWLESH
;
A
#
# COMPACT_ATOMS: atom_id res chain seq x y z
N LEU A 1 15.44 3.24 -29.35
CA LEU A 1 16.50 4.11 -29.89
C LEU A 1 17.64 3.30 -30.49
N ARG A 2 18.20 2.28 -29.81
CA ARG A 2 19.24 1.36 -30.37
C ARG A 2 18.70 0.57 -31.57
N LYS A 3 17.45 0.05 -31.50
CA LYS A 3 16.80 -0.66 -32.63
C LYS A 3 16.50 0.26 -33.83
N ALA A 4 16.25 1.55 -33.57
CA ALA A 4 15.99 2.56 -34.58
C ALA A 4 17.28 3.15 -35.20
N GLY A 5 18.47 2.74 -34.73
CA GLY A 5 19.75 3.25 -35.23
C GLY A 5 20.07 4.68 -34.81
N LEU A 6 19.33 5.21 -33.85
CA LEU A 6 19.52 6.59 -33.35
C LEU A 6 20.62 6.69 -32.28
N ILE A 7 21.03 5.59 -31.71
CA ILE A 7 22.15 5.49 -30.78
C ILE A 7 23.08 4.38 -31.27
N ASP A 8 24.38 4.67 -31.30
CA ASP A 8 25.42 3.70 -31.65
C ASP A 8 25.36 2.49 -30.71
N ARG A 9 25.37 1.29 -31.26
CA ARG A 9 25.31 0.04 -30.50
C ARG A 9 26.47 -0.15 -29.52
N ASN A 10 27.58 0.54 -29.77
CA ASN A 10 28.81 0.45 -28.97
C ASN A 10 28.94 1.56 -27.91
N LEU A 11 28.01 2.53 -27.87
CA LEU A 11 27.99 3.53 -26.80
C LEU A 11 27.18 2.99 -25.61
N SER A 12 27.84 2.83 -24.47
CA SER A 12 27.24 2.46 -23.19
C SER A 12 26.46 3.61 -22.52
N ILE A 13 26.02 4.60 -23.31
CA ILE A 13 25.21 5.70 -22.77
C ILE A 13 23.78 5.18 -22.58
N GLU A 14 23.39 5.02 -21.34
CA GLU A 14 21.99 4.79 -20.95
C GLU A 14 21.28 6.13 -20.79
N VAL A 15 20.12 6.26 -21.43
CA VAL A 15 19.24 7.42 -21.20
C VAL A 15 18.67 7.26 -19.79
N PRO A 16 18.91 8.21 -18.88
CA PRO A 16 18.40 8.10 -17.53
C PRO A 16 16.86 8.14 -17.55
N VAL A 17 16.24 7.08 -17.02
CA VAL A 17 14.80 6.97 -16.82
C VAL A 17 14.57 6.76 -15.32
N MET A 18 13.79 7.65 -14.71
CA MET A 18 13.56 7.59 -13.27
C MET A 18 12.19 8.13 -12.90
N THR A 19 11.68 7.75 -11.74
CA THR A 19 10.46 8.32 -11.18
C THR A 19 10.73 9.74 -10.65
N TYR A 20 9.68 10.55 -10.53
CA TYR A 20 9.80 11.91 -9.97
C TYR A 20 10.42 11.89 -8.55
N HIS A 21 10.06 10.93 -7.71
CA HIS A 21 10.62 10.78 -6.37
C HIS A 21 12.11 10.39 -6.40
N SER A 22 12.50 9.48 -7.28
CA SER A 22 13.92 9.14 -7.46
C SER A 22 14.74 10.34 -7.94
N TYR A 23 14.17 11.15 -8.83
CA TYR A 23 14.81 12.38 -9.28
C TYR A 23 14.92 13.42 -8.17
N ALA A 24 13.86 13.64 -7.39
CA ALA A 24 13.89 14.51 -6.21
C ALA A 24 14.95 14.06 -5.19
N GLY A 25 15.07 12.76 -4.94
CA GLY A 25 16.10 12.18 -4.08
C GLY A 25 17.52 12.43 -4.59
N ASN A 26 17.72 12.37 -5.92
CA ASN A 26 19.01 12.72 -6.52
C ASN A 26 19.33 14.19 -6.34
N ILE A 27 18.38 15.09 -6.55
CA ILE A 27 18.54 16.54 -6.33
C ILE A 27 18.93 16.83 -4.88
N LEU A 28 18.29 16.20 -3.89
CA LEU A 28 18.64 16.42 -2.49
C LEU A 28 20.00 15.84 -2.13
N ARG A 29 20.36 14.67 -2.65
CA ARG A 29 21.65 14.04 -2.42
C ARG A 29 22.80 14.89 -2.98
N GLU A 30 22.59 15.50 -4.17
CA GLU A 30 23.61 16.29 -4.85
C GLU A 30 23.71 17.73 -4.30
N TYR A 31 22.57 18.33 -3.93
CA TYR A 31 22.50 19.76 -3.59
C TYR A 31 21.88 20.08 -2.22
N GLY A 32 21.39 19.12 -1.46
CA GLY A 32 20.59 19.31 -0.22
C GLY A 32 21.30 20.10 0.86
N LEU A 33 22.63 19.99 0.97
CA LEU A 33 23.44 20.78 1.93
C LEU A 33 23.26 22.28 1.77
N ARG A 34 22.82 22.77 0.59
CA ARG A 34 22.54 24.20 0.37
C ARG A 34 21.32 24.71 1.12
N LEU A 35 20.44 23.82 1.55
CA LEU A 35 19.30 24.07 2.44
C LEU A 35 19.53 23.54 3.88
N GLY A 36 20.73 23.06 4.19
CA GLY A 36 21.04 22.45 5.48
C GLY A 36 20.43 21.05 5.69
N ILE A 37 20.06 20.37 4.59
CA ILE A 37 19.55 19.00 4.63
C ILE A 37 20.74 18.05 4.45
N ASP A 38 20.88 17.12 5.38
CA ASP A 38 21.92 16.11 5.33
C ASP A 38 21.70 15.17 4.12
N THR A 39 22.77 14.92 3.37
CA THR A 39 22.75 14.04 2.20
C THR A 39 22.54 12.59 2.58
N ASP A 40 22.84 12.21 3.82
CA ASP A 40 22.67 10.89 4.38
C ASP A 40 21.36 10.74 5.18
N SER A 41 20.43 11.71 5.05
CA SER A 41 19.12 11.62 5.70
C SER A 41 18.41 10.30 5.37
N GLU A 42 17.92 9.63 6.42
CA GLU A 42 17.18 8.38 6.29
C GLU A 42 15.79 8.64 5.72
N LEU A 43 15.43 7.90 4.65
CA LEU A 43 14.08 7.96 4.10
C LEU A 43 13.15 7.03 4.88
N ILE A 44 12.15 7.59 5.56
CA ILE A 44 11.22 6.86 6.41
C ILE A 44 9.90 6.58 5.71
N GLY A 45 9.34 5.39 5.97
CA GLY A 45 8.02 4.98 5.48
C GLY A 45 6.85 5.58 6.28
N GLU A 46 5.63 5.45 5.73
CA GLU A 46 4.40 6.02 6.30
C GLU A 46 4.12 5.55 7.74
N ALA A 47 4.47 4.31 8.10
CA ALA A 47 4.28 3.80 9.45
C ALA A 47 5.13 4.57 10.49
N VAL A 48 6.39 4.88 10.15
CA VAL A 48 7.27 5.67 11.02
C VAL A 48 6.77 7.10 11.11
N VAL A 49 6.32 7.68 9.98
CA VAL A 49 5.68 9.00 9.92
C VAL A 49 4.46 9.05 10.84
N TRP A 50 3.61 8.02 10.81
CA TRP A 50 2.45 7.91 11.68
C TRP A 50 2.83 7.83 13.18
N GLN A 51 3.84 7.01 13.52
CA GLN A 51 4.33 6.88 14.89
C GLN A 51 4.91 8.21 15.42
N GLN A 52 5.65 8.94 14.59
CA GLN A 52 6.18 10.25 14.95
C GLN A 52 5.04 11.25 15.22
N ALA A 53 4.05 11.33 14.35
CA ALA A 53 2.88 12.17 14.53
C ALA A 53 2.11 11.82 15.82
N ALA A 54 1.88 10.52 16.06
CA ALA A 54 1.24 10.05 17.28
C ALA A 54 2.05 10.37 18.54
N LYS A 55 3.38 10.33 18.49
CA LYS A 55 4.27 10.70 19.59
C LYS A 55 4.21 12.20 19.87
N VAL A 56 4.25 13.03 18.84
CA VAL A 56 4.15 14.49 18.98
C VAL A 56 2.81 14.88 19.60
N LEU A 57 1.70 14.30 19.11
CA LEU A 57 0.35 14.54 19.64
C LEU A 57 0.19 14.13 21.10
N ARG A 58 0.73 12.97 21.51
CA ARG A 58 0.66 12.54 22.93
C ARG A 58 1.47 13.41 23.87
N ASN A 59 2.52 14.04 23.35
CA ASN A 59 3.38 14.94 24.13
C ASN A 59 3.00 16.41 23.96
N TRP A 60 1.91 16.70 23.23
CA TRP A 60 1.40 18.05 23.06
C TRP A 60 0.59 18.44 24.29
N ASP A 61 1.10 19.41 25.03
CA ASP A 61 0.50 19.92 26.28
C ASP A 61 -0.15 21.27 26.00
N ASP A 62 -1.43 21.23 25.61
CA ASP A 62 -2.25 22.42 25.35
C ASP A 62 -3.66 22.17 25.93
N GLU A 63 -3.97 22.76 27.08
CA GLU A 63 -5.26 22.59 27.75
C GLU A 63 -6.45 23.11 26.93
N ASP A 64 -6.20 24.03 25.98
CA ASP A 64 -7.22 24.60 25.09
C ASP A 64 -7.50 23.74 23.83
N PHE A 65 -6.69 22.70 23.58
CA PHE A 65 -6.87 21.82 22.44
C PHE A 65 -7.83 20.68 22.74
N GLN A 66 -9.09 20.84 22.33
CA GLN A 66 -10.12 19.81 22.46
C GLN A 66 -10.42 19.21 21.08
N TYR A 67 -10.35 17.90 20.98
CA TYR A 67 -10.71 17.14 19.78
C TYR A 67 -11.74 16.06 20.14
N GLU A 68 -12.91 16.09 19.48
CA GLU A 68 -14.02 15.18 19.79
C GLU A 68 -13.91 13.82 19.09
N GLY A 69 -12.94 13.64 18.20
CA GLY A 69 -12.76 12.41 17.40
C GLY A 69 -11.85 11.39 18.07
N ALA A 70 -11.76 10.20 17.47
CA ALA A 70 -10.81 9.17 17.88
C ALA A 70 -9.36 9.64 17.66
N PHE A 71 -8.44 9.26 18.54
CA PHE A 71 -7.02 9.62 18.44
C PHE A 71 -6.40 9.25 17.07
N LYS A 72 -6.82 8.11 16.49
CA LYS A 72 -6.39 7.68 15.16
C LYS A 72 -6.81 8.68 14.07
N THR A 73 -8.02 9.22 14.15
CA THR A 73 -8.52 10.25 13.22
C THR A 73 -7.70 11.54 13.37
N LEU A 74 -7.42 11.97 14.60
CA LEU A 74 -6.59 13.13 14.86
C LEU A 74 -5.18 13.01 14.26
N VAL A 75 -4.54 11.84 14.38
CA VAL A 75 -3.24 11.58 13.74
C VAL A 75 -3.36 11.67 12.21
N SER A 76 -4.43 11.10 11.65
CA SER A 76 -4.68 11.15 10.20
C SER A 76 -4.92 12.56 9.70
N ASP A 77 -5.67 13.38 10.44
CA ASP A 77 -5.94 14.78 10.09
C ASP A 77 -4.67 15.63 10.16
N LEU A 78 -3.84 15.45 11.19
CA LEU A 78 -2.54 16.08 11.28
C LEU A 78 -1.64 15.75 10.08
N LEU A 79 -1.56 14.47 9.73
CA LEU A 79 -0.72 14.02 8.60
C LEU A 79 -1.30 14.50 7.26
N GLY A 80 -2.62 14.45 7.07
CA GLY A 80 -3.29 14.95 5.87
C GLY A 80 -3.04 16.44 5.67
N LEU A 81 -3.19 17.24 6.72
CA LEU A 81 -2.95 18.68 6.71
C LEU A 81 -1.47 19.01 6.42
N THR A 82 -0.54 18.31 7.09
CA THR A 82 0.90 18.46 6.87
C THR A 82 1.27 18.16 5.41
N LYS A 83 0.77 17.04 4.89
CA LYS A 83 0.98 16.65 3.49
C LYS A 83 0.41 17.65 2.51
N SER A 84 -0.82 18.13 2.74
CA SER A 84 -1.48 19.11 1.86
C SER A 84 -0.71 20.45 1.83
N ALA A 85 -0.23 20.94 2.98
CA ALA A 85 0.61 22.13 3.05
C ALA A 85 1.92 21.98 2.25
N MET A 86 2.59 20.84 2.39
CA MET A 86 3.85 20.53 1.70
C MET A 86 3.64 20.38 0.19
N GLU A 87 2.58 19.69 -0.23
CA GLU A 87 2.24 19.45 -1.63
C GLU A 87 2.06 20.77 -2.40
N HIS A 88 1.35 21.71 -1.81
CA HIS A 88 1.13 23.01 -2.44
C HIS A 88 2.25 24.01 -2.12
N GLY A 89 3.18 23.68 -1.20
CA GLY A 89 4.31 24.51 -0.78
C GLY A 89 3.89 25.78 -0.07
N ILE A 90 2.81 25.67 0.70
CA ILE A 90 2.26 26.75 1.50
C ILE A 90 2.79 26.59 2.92
N SER A 91 3.23 27.68 3.52
CA SER A 91 3.67 27.66 4.91
C SER A 91 2.49 27.55 5.87
N GLU A 92 2.71 26.92 7.02
CA GLU A 92 1.72 26.82 8.08
C GLU A 92 1.20 28.23 8.49
N THR A 93 2.06 29.22 8.51
CA THR A 93 1.70 30.62 8.83
C THR A 93 0.72 31.24 7.82
N GLU A 94 0.85 30.95 6.53
CA GLU A 94 -0.09 31.41 5.49
C GLU A 94 -1.45 30.74 5.64
N ILE A 95 -1.49 29.44 5.94
CA ILE A 95 -2.74 28.70 6.15
C ILE A 95 -3.44 29.17 7.43
N ILE A 96 -2.68 29.42 8.50
CA ILE A 96 -3.20 29.99 9.76
C ILE A 96 -3.82 31.35 9.47
N ALA A 97 -3.09 32.26 8.83
CA ALA A 97 -3.57 33.63 8.55
C ALA A 97 -4.87 33.64 7.72
N GLU A 98 -4.98 32.74 6.71
CA GLU A 98 -6.22 32.64 5.96
C GLU A 98 -7.35 32.00 6.75
N SER A 99 -7.05 30.96 7.57
CA SER A 99 -8.04 30.34 8.46
C SER A 99 -8.57 31.33 9.52
N GLU A 100 -7.71 32.16 10.11
CA GLU A 100 -8.09 33.23 11.04
C GLU A 100 -8.97 34.29 10.39
N LYS A 101 -8.64 34.70 9.16
CA LYS A 101 -9.44 35.65 8.39
C LYS A 101 -10.86 35.12 8.14
N VAL A 102 -10.97 33.85 7.74
CA VAL A 102 -12.28 33.18 7.55
C VAL A 102 -13.00 33.04 8.89
N LEU A 103 -12.31 32.60 9.94
CA LEU A 103 -12.88 32.48 11.28
C LEU A 103 -13.39 33.82 11.82
N SER A 104 -12.65 34.91 11.65
CA SER A 104 -13.08 36.26 12.02
C SER A 104 -14.39 36.63 11.31
N ARG A 105 -14.48 36.39 10.00
CA ARG A 105 -15.69 36.68 9.22
C ARG A 105 -16.90 35.85 9.68
N ILE A 106 -16.70 34.54 9.90
CA ILE A 106 -17.76 33.63 10.37
C ILE A 106 -18.17 33.97 11.82
N SER A 107 -17.26 34.49 12.62
CA SER A 107 -17.56 34.89 14.02
C SER A 107 -18.52 36.09 14.12
N GLU A 108 -18.67 36.89 13.06
CA GLU A 108 -19.65 37.96 12.98
C GLU A 108 -21.09 37.44 12.78
N ILE A 109 -21.25 36.17 12.36
CA ILE A 109 -22.53 35.53 12.12
C ILE A 109 -23.09 34.96 13.42
N PRO A 110 -24.38 35.07 13.73
CA PRO A 110 -24.98 34.45 14.90
C PRO A 110 -24.75 32.94 14.98
N SER A 111 -24.67 32.39 16.21
CA SER A 111 -24.50 30.96 16.44
C SER A 111 -25.62 30.14 15.80
N ASP A 112 -25.25 29.11 15.09
CA ASP A 112 -26.10 28.07 14.50
C ASP A 112 -25.30 26.77 14.43
N LYS A 113 -25.97 25.61 14.43
CA LYS A 113 -25.32 24.30 14.46
C LYS A 113 -24.29 24.10 13.34
N ASP A 114 -24.59 24.54 12.13
CA ASP A 114 -23.70 24.33 10.98
C ASP A 114 -22.57 25.37 10.97
N VAL A 115 -22.86 26.62 11.40
CA VAL A 115 -21.87 27.68 11.56
C VAL A 115 -20.87 27.33 12.66
N ASP A 116 -21.34 26.83 13.81
CA ASP A 116 -20.48 26.46 14.93
C ASP A 116 -19.55 25.28 14.61
N LYS A 117 -20.03 24.31 13.82
CA LYS A 117 -19.17 23.25 13.30
C LYS A 117 -18.02 23.78 12.45
N VAL A 118 -18.30 24.71 11.55
CA VAL A 118 -17.26 25.33 10.70
C VAL A 118 -16.26 26.10 11.56
N ARG A 119 -16.71 26.83 12.59
CA ARG A 119 -15.83 27.50 13.55
C ARG A 119 -14.89 26.52 14.24
N LEU A 120 -15.42 25.40 14.72
CA LEU A 120 -14.64 24.36 15.40
C LEU A 120 -13.57 23.78 14.45
N VAL A 121 -13.92 23.42 13.21
CA VAL A 121 -12.98 22.91 12.21
C VAL A 121 -11.84 23.91 11.95
N LEU A 122 -12.15 25.20 11.80
CA LEU A 122 -11.13 26.23 11.60
C LEU A 122 -10.20 26.38 12.79
N GLN A 123 -10.75 26.36 14.02
CA GLN A 123 -9.96 26.42 15.26
C GLN A 123 -9.05 25.21 15.41
N GLN A 124 -9.59 24.00 15.17
CA GLN A 124 -8.82 22.77 15.23
C GLN A 124 -7.70 22.75 14.18
N ARG A 125 -7.98 23.20 12.95
CA ARG A 125 -6.97 23.32 11.89
C ARG A 125 -5.81 24.23 12.29
N ILE A 126 -6.10 25.41 12.88
CA ILE A 126 -5.05 26.34 13.33
C ILE A 126 -4.12 25.63 14.33
N LYS A 127 -4.69 24.89 15.29
CA LYS A 127 -3.91 24.13 16.28
C LYS A 127 -3.12 22.99 15.65
N LEU A 128 -3.72 22.24 14.73
CA LEU A 128 -3.04 21.18 13.99
C LEU A 128 -1.86 21.69 13.18
N LEU A 129 -1.93 22.92 12.63
CA LEU A 129 -0.82 23.53 11.90
C LEU A 129 0.38 23.88 12.81
N GLU A 130 0.13 24.28 14.06
CA GLU A 130 1.19 24.48 15.05
C GLU A 130 1.91 23.16 15.35
N ILE A 131 1.14 22.06 15.52
CA ILE A 131 1.67 20.72 15.74
C ILE A 131 2.39 20.19 14.49
N SER A 132 1.86 20.45 13.29
CA SER A 132 2.48 20.10 12.00
C SER A 132 3.88 20.70 11.85
N LYS A 133 4.02 21.99 12.18
CA LYS A 133 5.32 22.67 12.17
C LYS A 133 6.32 21.97 13.09
N ARG A 134 5.93 21.66 14.32
CA ARG A 134 6.80 20.97 15.27
C ARG A 134 7.17 19.55 14.80
N LEU A 135 6.22 18.80 14.25
CA LEU A 135 6.47 17.47 13.71
C LEU A 135 7.56 17.50 12.62
N ARG A 136 7.49 18.47 11.71
CA ARG A 136 8.48 18.63 10.64
C ARG A 136 9.85 19.05 11.19
N GLU A 137 9.89 19.97 12.15
CA GLU A 137 11.14 20.41 12.80
C GLU A 137 11.84 19.25 13.51
N GLU A 138 11.10 18.44 14.29
CA GLU A 138 11.64 17.26 14.97
C GLU A 138 12.16 16.21 13.98
N ARG A 139 11.48 16.00 12.85
CA ARG A 139 11.88 15.06 11.81
C ARG A 139 13.18 15.47 11.14
N ILE A 140 13.33 16.72 10.76
CA ILE A 140 14.58 17.26 10.18
C ILE A 140 15.72 17.14 11.20
N ALA A 141 15.47 17.53 12.44
CA ALA A 141 16.48 17.48 13.51
C ALA A 141 16.96 16.05 13.80
N SER A 142 16.14 15.04 13.50
CA SER A 142 16.52 13.61 13.62
C SER A 142 17.22 13.05 12.38
N GLY A 143 17.45 13.85 11.34
CA GLY A 143 18.06 13.39 10.07
C GLY A 143 17.15 12.46 9.27
N GLN A 144 15.82 12.56 9.44
CA GLN A 144 14.85 11.71 8.77
C GLN A 144 13.97 12.53 7.82
N LEU A 145 13.63 11.94 6.67
CA LEU A 145 12.75 12.53 5.67
C LEU A 145 11.67 11.53 5.25
N SER A 146 10.43 11.97 5.14
CA SER A 146 9.39 11.22 4.43
C SER A 146 9.52 11.41 2.91
N PHE A 147 8.77 10.62 2.13
CA PHE A 147 8.68 10.84 0.68
C PHE A 147 8.08 12.22 0.32
N ASP A 148 7.14 12.71 1.11
CA ASP A 148 6.56 14.04 0.92
C ASP A 148 7.59 15.14 1.29
N ASP A 149 8.38 14.97 2.36
CA ASP A 149 9.49 15.87 2.71
C ASP A 149 10.52 15.92 1.57
N GLN A 150 10.91 14.75 1.03
CA GLN A 150 11.87 14.67 -0.07
C GLN A 150 11.41 15.49 -1.27
N MET A 151 10.14 15.37 -1.66
CA MET A 151 9.60 16.13 -2.79
C MET A 151 9.51 17.62 -2.48
N PHE A 152 9.03 17.99 -1.30
CA PHE A 152 8.90 19.37 -0.87
C PHE A 152 10.26 20.10 -0.85
N TYR A 153 11.29 19.48 -0.25
CA TYR A 153 12.60 20.11 -0.16
C TYR A 153 13.33 20.15 -1.50
N ALA A 154 13.13 19.16 -2.37
CA ALA A 154 13.65 19.22 -3.73
C ALA A 154 13.01 20.35 -4.53
N ALA A 155 11.70 20.57 -4.40
CA ALA A 155 11.01 21.69 -5.03
C ALA A 155 11.48 23.04 -4.46
N LYS A 156 11.63 23.13 -3.14
CA LYS A 156 12.14 24.33 -2.47
C LYS A 156 13.58 24.66 -2.92
N LEU A 157 14.45 23.66 -2.96
CA LEU A 157 15.83 23.80 -3.43
C LEU A 157 15.89 24.30 -4.88
N ALA A 158 15.06 23.74 -5.75
CA ALA A 158 14.97 24.15 -7.15
C ALA A 158 14.51 25.61 -7.30
N GLN A 159 13.63 26.10 -6.43
CA GLN A 159 13.10 27.47 -6.44
C GLN A 159 14.05 28.48 -5.81
N GLU A 160 14.70 28.14 -4.68
CA GLU A 160 15.52 29.08 -3.91
C GLU A 160 16.97 29.15 -4.38
N VAL A 161 17.46 28.10 -5.08
CA VAL A 161 18.87 28.02 -5.51
C VAL A 161 18.95 27.93 -7.02
N GLU A 162 18.96 29.10 -7.70
CA GLU A 162 18.99 29.22 -9.17
C GLU A 162 20.10 28.39 -9.83
N LYS A 163 21.24 28.26 -9.15
CA LYS A 163 22.39 27.51 -9.65
C LYS A 163 22.08 26.02 -9.87
N VAL A 164 21.17 25.43 -9.10
CA VAL A 164 20.73 24.04 -9.29
C VAL A 164 20.04 23.89 -10.65
N GLY A 165 19.13 24.79 -10.98
CA GLY A 165 18.47 24.79 -12.29
C GLY A 165 19.46 24.95 -13.47
N GLU A 166 20.48 25.80 -13.33
CA GLU A 166 21.53 25.95 -14.36
C GLU A 166 22.29 24.63 -14.57
N LEU A 167 22.69 23.96 -13.48
CA LEU A 167 23.43 22.69 -13.54
C LEU A 167 22.60 21.58 -14.15
N GLU A 168 21.33 21.45 -13.73
CA GLU A 168 20.44 20.43 -14.27
C GLU A 168 20.12 20.66 -15.77
N ARG A 169 19.93 21.91 -16.21
CA ARG A 169 19.78 22.22 -17.64
C ARG A 169 21.06 21.96 -18.45
N ALA A 170 22.23 22.07 -17.85
CA ALA A 170 23.48 21.68 -18.50
C ALA A 170 23.63 20.16 -18.60
N LYS A 171 23.14 19.43 -17.59
CA LYS A 171 23.18 17.96 -17.52
C LYS A 171 22.19 17.32 -18.50
N TYR A 172 20.96 17.84 -18.56
CA TYR A 172 19.88 17.31 -19.39
C TYR A 172 19.48 18.32 -20.48
N ARG A 173 19.74 17.99 -21.74
CA ARG A 173 19.42 18.87 -22.88
C ARG A 173 17.95 18.87 -23.26
N ILE A 174 17.25 17.77 -23.01
CA ILE A 174 15.83 17.58 -23.30
C ILE A 174 15.24 16.81 -22.11
N VAL A 175 14.07 17.22 -21.69
CA VAL A 175 13.31 16.54 -20.62
C VAL A 175 12.02 15.99 -21.22
N LEU A 176 11.75 14.69 -20.99
CA LEU A 176 10.52 14.02 -21.38
C LEU A 176 9.79 13.60 -20.10
N LEU A 177 8.56 14.07 -19.94
CA LEU A 177 7.68 13.79 -18.82
C LEU A 177 6.58 12.85 -19.28
N ASP A 178 6.50 11.67 -18.68
CA ASP A 178 5.46 10.69 -18.96
C ASP A 178 4.41 10.71 -17.86
N GLU A 179 3.17 10.28 -18.17
CA GLU A 179 2.01 10.29 -17.28
C GLU A 179 1.79 11.66 -16.60
N TYR A 180 1.97 12.74 -17.36
CA TYR A 180 2.02 14.09 -16.80
C TYR A 180 0.71 14.50 -16.11
N GLN A 181 -0.43 13.89 -16.45
CA GLN A 181 -1.72 14.11 -15.78
C GLN A 181 -1.72 13.66 -14.31
N ASP A 182 -0.78 12.81 -13.90
CA ASP A 182 -0.64 12.34 -12.51
C ASP A 182 0.41 13.12 -11.71
N THR A 183 0.99 14.14 -12.34
CA THR A 183 2.02 14.96 -11.71
C THR A 183 1.40 15.83 -10.62
N SER A 184 1.95 15.77 -9.43
CA SER A 184 1.51 16.55 -8.28
C SER A 184 2.01 18.01 -8.34
N GLN A 185 1.41 18.89 -7.55
CA GLN A 185 1.80 20.32 -7.55
C GLN A 185 3.24 20.53 -7.11
N SER A 186 3.73 19.79 -6.12
CA SER A 186 5.12 19.83 -5.66
C SER A 186 6.09 19.38 -6.77
N GLN A 187 5.71 18.35 -7.54
CA GLN A 187 6.50 17.88 -8.69
C GLN A 187 6.52 18.93 -9.81
N VAL A 188 5.38 19.53 -10.14
CA VAL A 188 5.31 20.62 -11.15
C VAL A 188 6.19 21.79 -10.72
N ARG A 189 6.13 22.20 -9.45
CA ARG A 189 6.94 23.29 -8.90
C ARG A 189 8.45 23.00 -9.00
N MET A 190 8.86 21.79 -8.67
CA MET A 190 10.26 21.36 -8.82
C MET A 190 10.69 21.41 -10.29
N LEU A 191 9.95 20.75 -11.16
CA LEU A 191 10.30 20.63 -12.57
C LEU A 191 10.28 21.98 -13.30
N SER A 192 9.27 22.82 -13.04
CA SER A 192 9.17 24.15 -13.65
C SER A 192 10.30 25.07 -13.17
N ALA A 193 10.67 25.02 -11.88
CA ALA A 193 11.82 25.79 -11.38
C ALA A 193 13.15 25.36 -12.04
N LEU A 194 13.33 24.05 -12.26
CA LEU A 194 14.54 23.52 -12.89
C LEU A 194 14.58 23.78 -14.40
N PHE A 195 13.46 23.56 -15.12
CA PHE A 195 13.44 23.44 -16.58
C PHE A 195 12.54 24.45 -17.30
N SER A 196 12.07 25.51 -16.63
CA SER A 196 11.45 26.64 -17.32
C SER A 196 12.51 27.49 -18.10
N ASN A 197 12.12 28.64 -18.58
CA ASN A 197 13.00 29.59 -19.29
C ASN A 197 13.54 29.07 -20.64
N GLY A 198 12.71 28.41 -21.43
CA GLY A 198 13.02 27.98 -22.78
C GLY A 198 13.79 26.70 -22.90
N HIS A 199 13.92 25.94 -21.81
CA HIS A 199 14.47 24.60 -21.88
C HIS A 199 13.51 23.63 -22.62
N PRO A 200 14.02 22.76 -23.51
CA PRO A 200 13.16 21.82 -24.23
C PRO A 200 12.52 20.78 -23.28
N VAL A 201 11.22 20.93 -23.03
CA VAL A 201 10.42 20.00 -22.23
C VAL A 201 9.25 19.49 -23.07
N MET A 202 9.02 18.19 -23.06
CA MET A 202 7.86 17.56 -23.67
C MET A 202 7.14 16.75 -22.62
N ALA A 203 5.83 16.93 -22.47
CA ALA A 203 4.98 16.17 -21.60
C ALA A 203 4.00 15.31 -22.40
N VAL A 204 3.77 14.08 -21.95
CA VAL A 204 2.79 13.14 -22.48
C VAL A 204 1.85 12.75 -21.37
N GLY A 205 0.55 12.69 -21.65
CA GLY A 205 -0.45 12.30 -20.67
C GLY A 205 -1.85 12.24 -21.28
N ASP A 206 -2.75 11.56 -20.56
CA ASP A 206 -4.17 11.46 -20.90
C ASP A 206 -5.02 12.10 -19.78
N PRO A 207 -5.64 13.26 -20.00
CA PRO A 207 -6.45 13.92 -18.99
C PRO A 207 -7.67 13.11 -18.54
N TYR A 208 -8.15 12.15 -19.38
CA TYR A 208 -9.23 11.24 -19.00
C TYR A 208 -8.77 10.12 -18.06
N GLN A 209 -7.45 9.93 -17.87
CA GLN A 209 -6.85 8.99 -16.94
C GLN A 209 -6.29 9.66 -15.67
N ALA A 210 -6.62 10.93 -15.41
CA ALA A 210 -6.25 11.63 -14.18
C ALA A 210 -7.13 11.15 -13.00
N ILE A 211 -6.68 10.14 -12.27
CA ILE A 211 -7.42 9.48 -11.18
C ILE A 211 -6.69 9.52 -9.82
N TYR A 212 -5.64 10.34 -9.71
CA TYR A 212 -4.86 10.51 -8.50
C TYR A 212 -5.02 11.90 -7.85
N GLY A 213 -6.21 12.52 -8.02
CA GLY A 213 -6.54 13.80 -7.41
C GLY A 213 -6.38 13.80 -5.88
N TRP A 214 -6.68 12.67 -5.23
CA TRP A 214 -6.47 12.47 -3.81
C TRP A 214 -4.97 12.40 -3.37
N ARG A 215 -4.04 12.26 -4.34
CA ARG A 215 -2.58 12.35 -4.14
C ARG A 215 -2.01 13.74 -4.48
N GLY A 216 -2.86 14.71 -4.79
CA GLY A 216 -2.43 16.05 -5.20
C GLY A 216 -2.20 16.21 -6.70
N ALA A 217 -2.50 15.19 -7.54
CA ALA A 217 -2.50 15.34 -8.98
C ALA A 217 -3.70 16.21 -9.40
N ALA A 218 -3.47 17.22 -10.23
CA ALA A 218 -4.49 18.12 -10.71
C ALA A 218 -4.69 17.97 -12.21
N ILE A 219 -5.94 17.94 -12.67
CA ILE A 219 -6.28 17.88 -14.11
C ILE A 219 -5.73 19.10 -14.84
N GLY A 220 -5.73 20.24 -14.19
CA GLY A 220 -5.17 21.48 -14.70
C GLY A 220 -3.69 21.44 -14.99
N THR A 221 -2.96 20.46 -14.45
CA THR A 221 -1.53 20.31 -14.73
C THR A 221 -1.26 20.19 -16.22
N ILE A 222 -2.02 19.36 -16.96
CA ILE A 222 -1.91 19.29 -18.43
C ILE A 222 -2.41 20.57 -19.10
N LYS A 223 -3.55 21.12 -18.68
CA LYS A 223 -4.09 22.37 -19.24
C LYS A 223 -3.12 23.53 -19.08
N ASN A 224 -2.45 23.59 -17.92
CA ASN A 224 -1.55 24.68 -17.54
C ASN A 224 -0.09 24.40 -17.85
N PHE A 225 0.24 23.34 -18.62
CA PHE A 225 1.62 23.02 -19.00
C PHE A 225 2.35 24.22 -19.58
N HIS A 226 1.69 24.97 -20.48
CA HIS A 226 2.27 26.16 -21.11
C HIS A 226 2.52 27.33 -20.13
N ASN A 227 1.86 27.34 -18.97
CA ASN A 227 2.11 28.32 -17.90
C ASN A 227 3.29 27.88 -17.02
N SER A 228 3.42 26.58 -16.78
CA SER A 228 4.45 25.99 -15.93
C SER A 228 5.83 25.98 -16.62
N PHE A 229 5.86 25.79 -17.94
CA PHE A 229 7.07 25.74 -18.75
C PHE A 229 7.11 26.88 -19.78
N VAL A 230 7.18 28.10 -19.26
CA VAL A 230 7.17 29.35 -20.08
C VAL A 230 8.50 29.51 -20.80
N GLY A 231 8.45 29.83 -22.09
CA GLY A 231 9.58 30.31 -22.83
C GLY A 231 10.21 29.31 -23.76
N ALA A 232 9.39 28.66 -24.61
CA ALA A 232 9.93 28.06 -25.81
C ALA A 232 10.77 29.07 -26.60
N VAL A 233 11.86 28.59 -27.10
CA VAL A 233 12.91 29.33 -27.79
C VAL A 233 12.37 30.57 -28.54
N GLY A 234 12.59 31.74 -27.99
CA GLY A 234 12.55 33.00 -28.71
C GLY A 234 11.39 33.95 -28.45
N LYS A 235 10.27 33.59 -27.83
CA LYS A 235 9.15 34.48 -27.55
C LYS A 235 8.44 34.20 -26.24
N LYS A 236 8.47 35.17 -25.37
CA LYS A 236 7.71 35.18 -24.12
C LYS A 236 6.20 35.14 -24.48
N GLY A 237 5.51 34.05 -24.13
CA GLY A 237 4.06 33.93 -24.30
C GLY A 237 3.57 33.02 -25.45
N GLU A 238 4.42 32.34 -26.20
CA GLU A 238 3.96 31.32 -27.14
C GLU A 238 3.54 30.05 -26.36
N LYS A 239 2.33 29.56 -26.66
CA LYS A 239 1.85 28.28 -26.12
C LYS A 239 2.69 27.13 -26.67
N ALA A 240 2.92 26.11 -25.84
CA ALA A 240 3.53 24.87 -26.29
C ALA A 240 2.71 24.24 -27.42
N ALA A 241 3.38 23.61 -28.39
CA ALA A 241 2.70 22.89 -29.46
C ALA A 241 2.01 21.65 -28.88
N GLU A 242 0.74 21.44 -29.23
CA GLU A 242 -0.06 20.30 -28.80
C GLU A 242 -0.20 19.30 -29.93
N TYR A 243 0.05 18.04 -29.59
CA TYR A 243 -0.12 16.90 -30.50
C TYR A 243 -1.03 15.87 -29.87
N SER A 244 -1.92 15.24 -30.67
CA SER A 244 -2.83 14.21 -30.18
C SER A 244 -2.44 12.86 -30.75
N LEU A 245 -2.29 11.87 -29.88
CA LEU A 245 -2.20 10.45 -30.23
C LEU A 245 -3.58 9.84 -30.14
N SER A 246 -4.34 9.89 -31.25
CA SER A 246 -5.74 9.43 -31.27
C SER A 246 -5.92 7.99 -31.73
N LYS A 247 -4.88 7.36 -32.31
CA LYS A 247 -4.94 5.95 -32.74
C LYS A 247 -4.51 5.04 -31.57
N THR A 248 -5.43 4.15 -31.14
CA THR A 248 -5.14 3.16 -30.08
C THR A 248 -4.75 1.81 -30.70
N PHE A 249 -3.87 1.08 -30.02
CA PHE A 249 -3.43 -0.27 -30.39
C PHE A 249 -3.81 -1.30 -29.32
N ARG A 250 -4.58 -0.89 -28.31
CA ARG A 250 -4.96 -1.74 -27.19
C ARG A 250 -6.34 -2.34 -27.38
N ASN A 251 -7.33 -1.50 -27.52
CA ASN A 251 -8.74 -1.89 -27.42
C ASN A 251 -9.30 -2.27 -28.77
N ASP A 252 -10.12 -3.30 -28.81
CA ASP A 252 -10.97 -3.62 -29.93
C ASP A 252 -12.12 -2.62 -30.11
N VAL A 253 -12.80 -2.64 -31.27
CA VAL A 253 -13.67 -1.56 -31.74
C VAL A 253 -14.84 -1.27 -30.79
N GLU A 254 -15.57 -2.29 -30.31
CA GLU A 254 -16.72 -2.08 -29.43
C GLU A 254 -16.34 -1.46 -28.09
N ILE A 255 -15.27 -1.98 -27.47
CA ILE A 255 -14.75 -1.44 -26.19
C ILE A 255 -14.31 0.01 -26.37
N LEU A 256 -13.65 0.30 -27.50
CA LEU A 256 -13.21 1.65 -27.82
C LEU A 256 -14.39 2.62 -28.03
N ASN A 257 -15.44 2.16 -28.70
CA ASN A 257 -16.65 2.96 -28.90
C ASN A 257 -17.32 3.30 -27.57
N LEU A 258 -17.47 2.33 -26.66
CA LEU A 258 -17.96 2.57 -25.31
C LEU A 258 -17.05 3.54 -24.54
N ALA A 259 -15.73 3.37 -24.62
CA ALA A 259 -14.78 4.28 -23.97
C ALA A 259 -14.91 5.71 -24.51
N ASN A 260 -15.17 5.90 -25.81
CA ASN A 260 -15.44 7.21 -26.39
C ASN A 260 -16.76 7.82 -25.89
N GLU A 261 -17.81 7.02 -25.67
CA GLU A 261 -19.08 7.54 -25.06
C GLU A 261 -18.85 8.03 -23.62
N VAL A 262 -18.13 7.24 -22.79
CA VAL A 262 -17.72 7.70 -21.44
C VAL A 262 -16.81 8.92 -21.53
N GLY A 263 -15.90 8.94 -22.51
CA GLY A 263 -15.01 10.06 -22.78
C GLY A 263 -15.73 11.36 -23.12
N LYS A 264 -16.91 11.32 -23.77
CA LYS A 264 -17.75 12.52 -24.01
C LYS A 264 -18.25 13.12 -22.69
N VAL A 265 -18.69 12.27 -21.75
CA VAL A 265 -19.14 12.72 -20.42
C VAL A 265 -17.97 13.39 -19.68
N VAL A 266 -16.84 12.71 -19.60
CA VAL A 266 -15.62 13.23 -18.95
C VAL A 266 -15.16 14.53 -19.61
N GLY A 267 -15.12 14.58 -20.94
CA GLY A 267 -14.69 15.77 -21.69
C GLY A 267 -15.57 16.99 -21.44
N SER A 268 -16.88 16.80 -21.30
CA SER A 268 -17.81 17.87 -20.95
C SER A 268 -17.59 18.42 -19.55
N GLN A 269 -17.26 17.57 -18.60
CA GLN A 269 -16.97 17.94 -17.21
C GLN A 269 -15.69 18.76 -17.09
N ILE A 270 -14.60 18.29 -17.71
CA ILE A 270 -13.28 18.93 -17.59
C ILE A 270 -13.05 20.10 -18.58
N ASN A 271 -14.03 20.42 -19.43
CA ASN A 271 -13.92 21.45 -20.47
C ASN A 271 -12.65 21.33 -21.31
N LEU A 272 -12.31 20.09 -21.72
CA LEU A 272 -11.20 19.77 -22.62
C LEU A 272 -11.74 19.02 -23.83
N ASN A 273 -11.39 19.51 -25.03
CA ASN A 273 -11.76 18.83 -26.27
C ASN A 273 -10.65 17.85 -26.68
N VAL A 274 -10.67 16.66 -26.07
CA VAL A 274 -9.79 15.56 -26.46
C VAL A 274 -10.36 14.87 -27.70
N LYS A 275 -9.53 14.61 -28.69
CA LYS A 275 -9.98 13.90 -29.89
C LYS A 275 -10.41 12.48 -29.53
N ALA A 276 -11.55 12.04 -30.10
CA ALA A 276 -12.01 10.66 -29.94
C ALA A 276 -10.93 9.68 -30.43
N LEU A 277 -10.78 8.60 -29.67
CA LEU A 277 -9.84 7.54 -30.02
C LEU A 277 -10.35 6.77 -31.23
N GLN A 278 -9.43 6.38 -32.12
CA GLN A 278 -9.66 5.60 -33.32
C GLN A 278 -9.00 4.24 -33.23
N PRO A 279 -9.64 3.17 -33.70
CA PRO A 279 -9.05 1.84 -33.67
C PRO A 279 -7.85 1.74 -34.62
N SER A 280 -6.94 0.85 -34.28
CA SER A 280 -5.88 0.46 -35.20
C SER A 280 -6.44 -0.43 -36.31
N GLU A 281 -5.66 -0.63 -37.35
CA GLU A 281 -5.96 -1.60 -38.43
C GLU A 281 -5.93 -3.09 -37.97
N PHE A 282 -5.41 -3.35 -36.78
CA PHE A 282 -5.32 -4.67 -36.16
C PHE A 282 -6.41 -4.90 -35.12
N ALA A 283 -7.26 -3.91 -34.84
CA ALA A 283 -8.32 -4.03 -33.84
C ALA A 283 -9.40 -5.02 -34.33
N GLY A 284 -9.73 -5.98 -33.48
CA GLY A 284 -10.86 -6.87 -33.67
C GLY A 284 -12.21 -6.18 -33.41
N PRO A 285 -13.33 -6.90 -33.53
CA PRO A 285 -14.65 -6.34 -33.21
C PRO A 285 -14.78 -6.00 -31.73
N GLY A 286 -14.19 -6.83 -30.83
CA GLY A 286 -14.38 -6.76 -29.39
C GLY A 286 -15.75 -7.23 -28.95
N GLU A 287 -15.94 -7.37 -27.64
CA GLU A 287 -17.23 -7.74 -27.04
C GLU A 287 -17.44 -6.95 -25.76
N VAL A 288 -18.58 -6.29 -25.65
CA VAL A 288 -19.05 -5.67 -24.40
C VAL A 288 -20.33 -6.37 -23.96
N VAL A 289 -20.33 -6.87 -22.72
CA VAL A 289 -21.46 -7.63 -22.16
C VAL A 289 -21.85 -7.00 -20.83
N ARG A 290 -23.15 -6.99 -20.58
CA ARG A 290 -23.69 -6.58 -19.30
C ARG A 290 -24.59 -7.65 -18.72
N ASP A 291 -24.51 -7.86 -17.40
CA ASP A 291 -25.41 -8.75 -16.68
C ASP A 291 -25.91 -8.09 -15.40
N ILE A 292 -27.13 -8.47 -15.00
CA ILE A 292 -27.78 -7.99 -13.78
C ILE A 292 -28.16 -9.20 -12.95
N TYR A 293 -27.83 -9.15 -11.65
CA TYR A 293 -28.06 -10.25 -10.72
C TYR A 293 -28.96 -9.81 -9.56
N GLU A 294 -29.63 -10.76 -8.93
CA GLU A 294 -30.46 -10.49 -7.78
C GLU A 294 -29.65 -9.96 -6.59
N ASN A 295 -28.49 -10.59 -6.31
CA ASN A 295 -27.62 -10.25 -5.20
C ASN A 295 -26.15 -10.46 -5.51
N VAL A 296 -25.27 -9.95 -4.63
CA VAL A 296 -23.80 -10.00 -4.81
C VAL A 296 -23.24 -11.44 -4.83
N GLU A 297 -23.86 -12.41 -4.17
CA GLU A 297 -23.42 -13.81 -4.21
C GLU A 297 -23.66 -14.41 -5.61
N LEU A 298 -24.86 -14.17 -6.18
CA LEU A 298 -25.19 -14.60 -7.54
C LEU A 298 -24.38 -13.86 -8.61
N GLU A 299 -24.08 -12.58 -8.37
CA GLU A 299 -23.18 -11.81 -9.23
C GLU A 299 -21.79 -12.46 -9.28
N ALA A 300 -21.21 -12.79 -8.12
CA ALA A 300 -19.92 -13.44 -8.04
C ALA A 300 -19.91 -14.83 -8.75
N VAL A 301 -20.99 -15.60 -8.58
CA VAL A 301 -21.14 -16.90 -9.28
C VAL A 301 -21.22 -16.71 -10.80
N GLY A 302 -22.06 -15.77 -11.28
CA GLY A 302 -22.21 -15.52 -12.73
C GLY A 302 -20.91 -15.02 -13.37
N ILE A 303 -20.14 -14.19 -12.65
CA ILE A 303 -18.79 -13.77 -13.07
C ILE A 303 -17.87 -14.98 -13.20
N ALA A 304 -17.84 -15.86 -12.19
CA ALA A 304 -17.00 -17.04 -12.18
C ALA A 304 -17.35 -18.01 -13.32
N GLU A 305 -18.64 -18.28 -13.56
CA GLU A 305 -19.11 -19.13 -14.67
C GLU A 305 -18.74 -18.58 -16.05
N ARG A 306 -18.79 -17.25 -16.22
CA ARG A 306 -18.37 -16.62 -17.48
C ARG A 306 -16.85 -16.74 -17.66
N LEU A 307 -16.08 -16.44 -16.62
CA LEU A 307 -14.63 -16.55 -16.67
C LEU A 307 -14.17 -18.01 -16.87
N GLU A 308 -14.86 -18.99 -16.29
CA GLU A 308 -14.59 -20.41 -16.54
C GLU A 308 -14.70 -20.77 -18.02
N LYS A 309 -15.78 -20.31 -18.68
CA LYS A 309 -15.99 -20.56 -20.11
C LYS A 309 -14.89 -19.94 -20.97
N LEU A 310 -14.48 -18.70 -20.66
CA LEU A 310 -13.39 -18.04 -21.36
C LEU A 310 -12.04 -18.71 -21.06
N TRP A 311 -11.81 -19.07 -19.79
CA TRP A 311 -10.59 -19.74 -19.35
C TRP A 311 -10.38 -21.11 -20.00
N ALA A 312 -11.46 -21.90 -20.12
CA ALA A 312 -11.40 -23.21 -20.77
C ALA A 312 -11.01 -23.14 -22.26
N ASN A 313 -11.28 -22.01 -22.93
CA ASN A 313 -11.02 -21.79 -24.34
C ASN A 313 -9.85 -20.83 -24.59
N LYS A 314 -9.11 -20.42 -23.55
CA LYS A 314 -8.06 -19.40 -23.66
C LYS A 314 -6.88 -19.82 -24.52
N GLY A 315 -6.32 -18.87 -25.24
CA GLY A 315 -5.00 -18.99 -25.89
C GLY A 315 -3.85 -19.03 -24.86
N SER A 316 -2.66 -19.40 -25.30
CA SER A 316 -1.50 -19.61 -24.42
C SER A 316 -1.06 -18.38 -23.59
N ASN A 317 -1.39 -17.17 -24.03
CA ASN A 317 -0.93 -15.92 -23.43
C ASN A 317 -2.07 -14.96 -23.07
N GLU A 318 -3.33 -15.41 -23.15
CA GLU A 318 -4.47 -14.57 -22.80
C GLU A 318 -4.53 -14.28 -21.28
N THR A 319 -4.84 -13.06 -20.96
CA THR A 319 -4.80 -12.48 -19.61
C THR A 319 -6.18 -12.05 -19.12
N PHE A 320 -6.44 -12.24 -17.84
CA PHE A 320 -7.75 -12.06 -17.23
C PHE A 320 -7.68 -11.18 -15.98
N ALA A 321 -8.61 -10.23 -15.85
CA ALA A 321 -8.72 -9.44 -14.63
C ALA A 321 -10.16 -9.19 -14.21
N VAL A 322 -10.38 -9.10 -12.90
CA VAL A 322 -11.59 -8.56 -12.29
C VAL A 322 -11.21 -7.27 -11.56
N LEU A 323 -11.75 -6.15 -12.01
CA LEU A 323 -11.44 -4.82 -11.53
C LEU A 323 -12.52 -4.33 -10.58
N VAL A 324 -12.26 -4.41 -9.27
CA VAL A 324 -13.24 -4.00 -8.25
C VAL A 324 -13.09 -2.53 -7.88
N ARG A 325 -14.22 -1.84 -7.60
CA ARG A 325 -14.17 -0.50 -7.04
C ARG A 325 -13.86 -0.51 -5.55
N ASN A 326 -14.34 -1.52 -4.84
CA ASN A 326 -14.18 -1.67 -3.40
C ASN A 326 -13.59 -3.05 -3.09
N ARG A 327 -12.56 -3.12 -2.27
CA ARG A 327 -11.94 -4.38 -1.84
C ARG A 327 -12.90 -5.33 -1.12
N LYS A 328 -13.95 -4.81 -0.51
CA LYS A 328 -14.99 -5.65 0.11
C LYS A 328 -15.67 -6.62 -0.86
N GLN A 329 -15.57 -6.37 -2.18
CA GLN A 329 -16.11 -7.26 -3.22
C GLN A 329 -15.19 -8.48 -3.47
N ILE A 330 -13.91 -8.40 -3.12
CA ILE A 330 -12.90 -9.43 -3.42
C ILE A 330 -13.24 -10.80 -2.82
N PRO A 331 -13.59 -10.94 -1.52
CA PRO A 331 -13.77 -12.25 -0.90
C PRO A 331 -14.84 -13.11 -1.56
N GLU A 332 -15.99 -12.54 -1.92
CA GLU A 332 -17.08 -13.31 -2.54
C GLU A 332 -16.74 -13.71 -3.97
N ILE A 333 -16.06 -12.84 -4.75
CA ILE A 333 -15.62 -13.13 -6.10
C ILE A 333 -14.51 -14.20 -6.08
N GLU A 334 -13.52 -14.06 -5.21
CA GLU A 334 -12.46 -15.05 -5.02
C GLU A 334 -13.04 -16.42 -4.67
N LYS A 335 -13.95 -16.46 -3.70
CA LYS A 335 -14.64 -17.69 -3.29
C LYS A 335 -15.37 -18.36 -4.46
N ALA A 336 -16.09 -17.61 -5.29
CA ALA A 336 -16.80 -18.13 -6.45
C ALA A 336 -15.84 -18.66 -7.52
N LEU A 337 -14.75 -17.96 -7.81
CA LEU A 337 -13.73 -18.40 -8.77
C LEU A 337 -13.05 -19.70 -8.31
N ARG A 338 -12.66 -19.77 -7.03
CA ARG A 338 -12.04 -20.95 -6.44
C ARG A 338 -12.98 -22.14 -6.39
N ALA A 339 -14.31 -21.91 -6.24
CA ALA A 339 -15.31 -22.99 -6.27
C ALA A 339 -15.38 -23.71 -7.65
N LEU A 340 -14.89 -23.05 -8.71
CA LEU A 340 -14.75 -23.61 -10.06
C LEU A 340 -13.30 -23.99 -10.39
N ASP A 341 -12.44 -24.15 -9.39
CA ASP A 341 -11.01 -24.51 -9.53
C ASP A 341 -10.20 -23.54 -10.44
N LEU A 342 -10.66 -22.28 -10.56
CA LEU A 342 -9.94 -21.28 -11.33
C LEU A 342 -8.77 -20.70 -10.52
N PRO A 343 -7.57 -20.55 -11.11
CA PRO A 343 -6.42 -19.97 -10.42
C PRO A 343 -6.60 -18.46 -10.26
N VAL A 344 -6.50 -17.96 -9.03
CA VAL A 344 -6.75 -16.55 -8.68
C VAL A 344 -5.54 -15.96 -7.99
N GLU A 345 -5.20 -14.74 -8.37
CA GLU A 345 -4.21 -13.90 -7.71
C GLU A 345 -4.86 -12.57 -7.27
N VAL A 346 -4.83 -12.27 -5.97
CA VAL A 346 -5.29 -10.98 -5.44
C VAL A 346 -4.12 -10.03 -5.33
N LEU A 347 -4.24 -8.88 -6.00
CA LEU A 347 -3.18 -7.87 -6.03
C LEU A 347 -3.45 -6.73 -5.03
N GLY A 348 -2.36 -6.19 -4.48
CA GLY A 348 -2.39 -5.11 -3.49
C GLY A 348 -2.44 -5.58 -2.04
N ILE A 349 -1.68 -4.93 -1.16
CA ILE A 349 -1.54 -5.35 0.25
C ILE A 349 -2.92 -5.40 0.93
N GLY A 350 -3.79 -4.42 0.74
CA GLY A 350 -5.13 -4.42 1.34
C GLY A 350 -6.05 -5.51 0.80
N GLY A 351 -5.90 -5.92 -0.47
CA GLY A 351 -6.56 -7.11 -1.01
C GLY A 351 -5.94 -8.39 -0.46
N LEU A 352 -4.62 -8.42 -0.38
CA LEU A 352 -3.85 -9.53 0.18
C LEU A 352 -4.25 -9.83 1.63
N MET A 353 -4.52 -8.80 2.44
CA MET A 353 -4.95 -8.94 3.83
C MET A 353 -6.38 -9.52 3.98
N GLN A 354 -7.17 -9.58 2.89
CA GLN A 354 -8.49 -10.24 2.88
C GLN A 354 -8.41 -11.73 2.50
N VAL A 355 -7.26 -12.17 2.01
CA VAL A 355 -7.04 -13.56 1.64
C VAL A 355 -6.95 -14.42 2.90
N PRO A 356 -7.75 -15.51 3.03
CA PRO A 356 -7.87 -16.28 4.27
C PRO A 356 -6.54 -16.72 4.89
N GLU A 357 -5.63 -17.27 4.10
CA GLU A 357 -4.32 -17.74 4.55
C GLU A 357 -3.44 -16.60 5.07
N VAL A 358 -3.48 -15.44 4.42
CA VAL A 358 -2.73 -14.25 4.85
C VAL A 358 -3.37 -13.67 6.12
N THR A 359 -4.70 -13.63 6.17
CA THR A 359 -5.45 -13.19 7.36
C THR A 359 -5.12 -14.08 8.57
N ASP A 360 -4.96 -15.40 8.37
CA ASP A 360 -4.59 -16.33 9.44
C ASP A 360 -3.19 -16.06 9.98
N VAL A 361 -2.22 -15.83 9.10
CA VAL A 361 -0.86 -15.44 9.51
C VAL A 361 -0.86 -14.10 10.23
N PHE A 362 -1.52 -13.10 9.67
CA PHE A 362 -1.60 -11.76 10.26
C PHE A 362 -2.26 -11.74 11.63
N THR A 363 -3.42 -12.42 11.77
CA THR A 363 -4.14 -12.46 13.04
C THR A 363 -3.34 -13.21 14.10
N LEU A 364 -2.56 -14.23 13.74
CA LEU A 364 -1.67 -14.90 14.69
C LEU A 364 -0.49 -14.00 15.08
N LEU A 365 0.14 -13.29 14.14
CA LEU A 365 1.13 -12.26 14.46
C LEU A 365 0.59 -11.23 15.45
N LYS A 366 -0.65 -10.77 15.23
CA LYS A 366 -1.33 -9.82 16.11
C LYS A 366 -1.52 -10.38 17.53
N VAL A 367 -1.96 -11.64 17.67
CA VAL A 367 -2.08 -12.32 18.96
C VAL A 367 -0.73 -12.44 19.69
N LEU A 368 0.38 -12.56 18.95
CA LEU A 368 1.70 -12.67 19.57
C LEU A 368 2.17 -11.34 20.21
N VAL A 369 1.79 -10.19 19.64
CA VAL A 369 2.35 -8.88 20.03
C VAL A 369 1.37 -7.96 20.73
N ASP A 370 0.07 -8.21 20.63
CA ASP A 370 -1.00 -7.38 21.18
C ASP A 370 -1.89 -8.21 22.10
N ALA A 371 -1.82 -7.92 23.39
CA ALA A 371 -2.63 -8.61 24.42
C ALA A 371 -4.13 -8.32 24.27
N GLU A 372 -4.52 -7.22 23.62
CA GLU A 372 -5.93 -6.83 23.44
C GLU A 372 -6.54 -7.40 22.15
N ALA A 373 -5.78 -8.13 21.35
CA ALA A 373 -6.24 -8.72 20.09
C ALA A 373 -7.20 -9.92 20.27
N GLY A 374 -8.23 -9.77 21.11
CA GLY A 374 -9.21 -10.82 21.41
C GLY A 374 -9.98 -11.33 20.20
N SER A 375 -10.37 -10.44 19.27
CA SER A 375 -11.04 -10.82 18.02
C SER A 375 -10.14 -11.65 17.10
N ALA A 376 -8.84 -11.31 17.03
CA ALA A 376 -7.85 -12.10 16.30
C ALA A 376 -7.66 -13.49 16.93
N LEU A 377 -7.62 -13.57 18.25
CA LEU A 377 -7.58 -14.84 18.97
C LEU A 377 -8.80 -15.71 18.67
N MET A 378 -10.00 -15.11 18.64
CA MET A 378 -11.25 -15.81 18.33
C MET A 378 -11.20 -16.53 16.98
N ARG A 379 -10.62 -15.92 15.96
CA ARG A 379 -10.44 -16.55 14.65
C ARG A 379 -9.68 -17.89 14.76
N HIS A 380 -8.62 -17.94 15.56
CA HIS A 380 -7.83 -19.15 15.74
C HIS A 380 -8.54 -20.17 16.61
N LEU A 381 -9.18 -19.77 17.73
CA LEU A 381 -9.93 -20.67 18.60
C LEU A 381 -11.07 -21.35 17.84
N THR A 382 -11.72 -20.62 16.94
CA THR A 382 -12.84 -21.12 16.14
C THR A 382 -12.43 -21.80 14.83
N SER A 383 -11.14 -21.77 14.51
CA SER A 383 -10.62 -22.41 13.29
C SER A 383 -10.81 -23.93 13.31
N PRO A 384 -10.90 -24.58 12.14
CA PRO A 384 -10.99 -26.05 12.05
C PRO A 384 -9.83 -26.78 12.74
N ARG A 385 -8.69 -26.14 12.86
CA ARG A 385 -7.49 -26.69 13.52
C ARG A 385 -7.70 -26.87 15.02
N LEU A 386 -8.17 -25.82 15.71
CA LEU A 386 -8.38 -25.87 17.16
C LEU A 386 -9.79 -26.34 17.51
N ALA A 387 -10.80 -25.95 16.74
CA ALA A 387 -12.20 -26.34 16.90
C ALA A 387 -12.67 -26.28 18.37
N ILE A 388 -12.40 -25.13 19.04
CA ILE A 388 -12.83 -24.90 20.42
C ILE A 388 -14.33 -24.60 20.43
N GLY A 389 -15.10 -25.36 21.17
CA GLY A 389 -16.54 -25.18 21.28
C GLY A 389 -16.96 -23.93 22.04
N VAL A 390 -18.17 -23.42 21.78
CA VAL A 390 -18.72 -22.22 22.42
C VAL A 390 -18.71 -22.33 23.94
N GLN A 391 -18.96 -23.55 24.50
CA GLN A 391 -18.93 -23.80 25.95
C GLN A 391 -17.54 -23.49 26.52
N ASP A 392 -16.48 -23.95 25.88
CA ASP A 392 -15.09 -23.75 26.33
C ASP A 392 -14.62 -22.29 26.15
N ILE A 393 -15.07 -21.63 25.08
CA ILE A 393 -14.83 -20.18 24.87
C ILE A 393 -15.53 -19.38 25.99
N ALA A 394 -16.79 -19.73 26.34
CA ALA A 394 -17.50 -19.10 27.43
C ALA A 394 -16.83 -19.37 28.80
N ALA A 395 -16.27 -20.56 29.00
CA ALA A 395 -15.49 -20.89 30.20
C ALA A 395 -14.21 -20.07 30.30
N LEU A 396 -13.49 -19.90 29.18
CA LEU A 396 -12.32 -19.02 29.11
C LEU A 396 -12.68 -17.54 29.45
N GLY A 397 -13.80 -17.05 28.94
CA GLY A 397 -14.34 -15.73 29.26
C GLY A 397 -14.75 -15.58 30.74
N ARG A 398 -15.29 -16.63 31.37
CA ARG A 398 -15.55 -16.62 32.83
C ARG A 398 -14.25 -16.63 33.63
N PHE A 399 -13.27 -17.41 33.22
CA PHE A 399 -11.95 -17.45 33.86
C PHE A 399 -11.27 -16.07 33.78
N LYS A 400 -11.32 -15.38 32.62
CA LYS A 400 -10.88 -14.00 32.45
C LYS A 400 -11.51 -13.09 33.50
N ARG A 401 -12.84 -13.02 33.59
CA ARG A 401 -13.56 -12.16 34.54
C ARG A 401 -13.20 -12.44 35.99
N LYS A 402 -13.07 -13.71 36.37
CA LYS A 402 -12.69 -14.12 37.75
C LYS A 402 -11.26 -13.65 38.10
N ARG A 403 -10.34 -13.71 37.12
CA ARG A 403 -8.98 -13.24 37.26
C ARG A 403 -8.93 -11.73 37.46
N ASP A 404 -9.65 -10.98 36.64
CA ASP A 404 -9.70 -9.52 36.69
C ASP A 404 -10.28 -9.03 38.02
N TYR A 405 -11.30 -9.69 38.54
CA TYR A 405 -11.85 -9.41 39.85
C TYR A 405 -10.84 -9.68 40.99
N GLN A 406 -9.98 -10.68 40.86
CA GLN A 406 -8.95 -10.98 41.87
C GLN A 406 -7.73 -10.03 41.82
N SER A 407 -7.44 -9.42 40.67
CA SER A 407 -6.33 -8.49 40.49
C SER A 407 -6.60 -7.07 41.03
N GLY A 408 -7.81 -6.78 41.56
CA GLY A 408 -8.11 -5.53 42.23
C GLY A 408 -8.55 -4.36 41.34
N ALA A 409 -8.95 -4.65 40.09
CA ALA A 409 -9.64 -3.65 39.27
C ALA A 409 -10.94 -3.22 39.96
N ASP A 410 -11.14 -1.93 40.07
CA ASP A 410 -12.09 -1.22 40.90
C ASP A 410 -13.52 -1.80 40.87
N LYS A 411 -14.01 -2.27 42.02
CA LYS A 411 -15.30 -2.97 42.15
C LYS A 411 -16.50 -2.11 41.75
N ASP A 412 -16.40 -0.82 41.84
CA ASP A 412 -17.49 0.12 41.60
C ASP A 412 -17.65 0.44 40.10
N LEU A 413 -16.56 0.40 39.32
CA LEU A 413 -16.58 0.61 37.87
C LEU A 413 -17.18 -0.59 37.12
N ILE A 414 -16.84 -1.80 37.55
CA ILE A 414 -17.32 -3.06 36.93
C ILE A 414 -18.82 -3.24 37.14
N SER A 415 -19.36 -2.83 38.27
CA SER A 415 -20.80 -2.92 38.57
C SER A 415 -21.63 -1.92 37.76
N ALA A 416 -21.14 -0.71 37.55
CA ALA A 416 -21.79 0.31 36.71
C ALA A 416 -21.76 -0.07 35.21
N MET A 417 -20.63 -0.58 34.71
CA MET A 417 -20.48 -0.98 33.30
C MET A 417 -21.25 -2.27 32.96
N ALA A 418 -21.43 -3.18 33.91
CA ALA A 418 -22.20 -4.41 33.65
C ALA A 418 -23.69 -4.17 33.37
N THR A 419 -24.23 -3.03 33.86
CA THR A 419 -25.63 -2.63 33.62
C THR A 419 -25.74 -1.87 32.27
N GLU A 420 -24.74 -1.15 31.87
CA GLU A 420 -24.72 -0.34 30.64
C GLU A 420 -24.33 -1.17 29.39
N VAL A 421 -23.51 -2.24 29.54
CA VAL A 421 -23.07 -3.13 28.45
C VAL A 421 -24.19 -4.06 27.93
N LEU A 422 -25.27 -4.24 28.69
CA LEU A 422 -26.47 -4.94 28.18
C LEU A 422 -27.30 -4.07 27.23
N GLU A 423 -27.08 -2.77 27.17
CA GLU A 423 -27.87 -1.83 26.34
C GLU A 423 -27.11 -1.29 25.12
N THR A 424 -25.77 -1.40 25.04
CA THR A 424 -25.00 -0.91 23.88
C THR A 424 -23.92 -1.91 23.47
N ALA A 425 -24.08 -2.51 22.31
CA ALA A 425 -23.17 -3.50 21.69
C ALA A 425 -21.86 -2.92 21.16
N GLU A 426 -21.44 -1.74 21.60
CA GLU A 426 -20.21 -1.03 21.15
C GLU A 426 -19.36 -0.52 22.33
N ALA A 427 -19.23 -1.27 23.40
CA ALA A 427 -18.35 -0.86 24.51
C ALA A 427 -16.90 -1.25 24.19
N ASP A 428 -16.03 -0.25 24.21
CA ASP A 428 -14.59 -0.33 24.09
C ASP A 428 -14.01 -1.35 25.10
N ASP A 429 -13.39 -2.41 24.60
CA ASP A 429 -12.93 -3.59 25.35
C ASP A 429 -11.68 -3.29 26.23
N SER A 430 -11.26 -2.03 26.30
CA SER A 430 -10.00 -1.59 26.93
C SER A 430 -9.98 -1.61 28.47
N ALA A 431 -11.13 -1.77 29.11
CA ALA A 431 -11.23 -1.74 30.58
C ALA A 431 -11.26 -3.14 31.24
N THR A 432 -11.27 -4.22 30.46
CA THR A 432 -11.39 -5.59 30.99
C THR A 432 -10.25 -6.44 30.45
N GLY A 433 -9.45 -7.04 31.35
CA GLY A 433 -8.27 -7.85 31.05
C GLY A 433 -8.38 -8.77 29.82
N SER A 434 -7.28 -9.15 29.23
CA SER A 434 -7.16 -9.79 27.92
C SER A 434 -7.57 -11.28 27.93
N LEU A 435 -8.31 -11.72 26.90
CA LEU A 435 -8.54 -13.16 26.64
C LEU A 435 -7.24 -13.91 26.36
N ILE A 436 -6.25 -13.22 25.75
CA ILE A 436 -4.92 -13.79 25.46
C ILE A 436 -4.18 -14.07 26.76
N GLU A 437 -4.22 -13.14 27.72
CA GLU A 437 -3.63 -13.37 29.04
C GLU A 437 -4.33 -14.47 29.82
N ALA A 438 -5.66 -14.55 29.70
CA ALA A 438 -6.41 -15.67 30.31
C ALA A 438 -6.01 -17.03 29.70
N LEU A 439 -5.79 -17.08 28.39
CA LEU A 439 -5.28 -18.27 27.71
C LEU A 439 -3.84 -18.60 28.14
N ASP A 440 -2.98 -17.60 28.30
CA ASP A 440 -1.61 -17.82 28.80
C ASP A 440 -1.59 -18.41 30.21
N GLU A 441 -2.61 -18.10 31.03
CA GLU A 441 -2.74 -18.60 32.40
C GLU A 441 -3.73 -19.77 32.53
N ILE A 442 -4.13 -20.42 31.42
CA ILE A 442 -5.15 -21.49 31.42
C ILE A 442 -4.83 -22.64 32.39
N GLU A 443 -3.58 -22.87 32.72
CA GLU A 443 -3.15 -23.86 33.71
C GLU A 443 -3.70 -23.60 35.11
N LYS A 444 -4.03 -22.33 35.45
CA LYS A 444 -4.60 -21.91 36.73
C LYS A 444 -6.14 -21.98 36.73
N ALA A 445 -6.78 -22.25 35.60
CA ALA A 445 -8.23 -22.33 35.48
C ALA A 445 -8.77 -23.64 36.10
N ASP A 446 -10.01 -23.58 36.55
CA ASP A 446 -10.71 -24.78 37.02
C ASP A 446 -11.07 -25.69 35.82
N LYS A 447 -10.41 -26.83 35.71
CA LYS A 447 -10.61 -27.80 34.62
C LYS A 447 -12.04 -28.29 34.50
N SER A 448 -12.81 -28.27 35.59
CA SER A 448 -14.21 -28.76 35.60
C SER A 448 -15.15 -27.83 34.82
N GLU A 449 -14.76 -26.58 34.57
CA GLU A 449 -15.54 -25.63 33.77
C GLU A 449 -15.39 -25.85 32.25
N PHE A 450 -14.43 -26.64 31.81
CA PHE A 450 -14.12 -26.93 30.42
C PHE A 450 -14.45 -28.38 30.04
N SER A 451 -14.67 -28.62 28.76
CA SER A 451 -14.60 -29.96 28.22
C SER A 451 -13.16 -30.51 28.28
N GLU A 452 -13.00 -31.80 28.45
CA GLU A 452 -11.66 -32.42 28.49
C GLU A 452 -10.86 -32.14 27.21
N VAL A 453 -11.52 -32.26 26.06
CA VAL A 453 -10.90 -31.99 24.74
C VAL A 453 -10.58 -30.52 24.56
N GLY A 454 -11.51 -29.61 24.88
CA GLY A 454 -11.31 -28.16 24.76
C GLY A 454 -10.19 -27.67 25.68
N TYR A 455 -10.16 -28.08 26.93
CA TYR A 455 -9.08 -27.71 27.86
C TYR A 455 -7.71 -28.16 27.35
N LYS A 456 -7.59 -29.41 26.86
CA LYS A 456 -6.34 -29.95 26.34
C LYS A 456 -5.87 -29.11 25.14
N ARG A 457 -6.75 -28.78 24.18
CA ARG A 457 -6.43 -27.98 23.00
C ARG A 457 -6.03 -26.55 23.38
N LEU A 458 -6.74 -25.91 24.31
CA LEU A 458 -6.40 -24.57 24.82
C LEU A 458 -5.02 -24.57 25.50
N LEU A 459 -4.72 -25.60 26.29
CA LEU A 459 -3.42 -25.73 26.97
C LEU A 459 -2.27 -25.92 25.96
N GLU A 460 -2.47 -26.77 24.95
CA GLU A 460 -1.48 -26.97 23.87
C GLU A 460 -1.28 -25.67 23.09
N PHE A 461 -2.34 -24.98 22.73
CA PHE A 461 -2.28 -23.70 22.01
C PHE A 461 -1.56 -22.61 22.83
N SER A 462 -1.83 -22.51 24.14
CA SER A 462 -1.10 -21.59 25.03
C SER A 462 0.42 -21.85 25.00
N LYS A 463 0.83 -23.12 25.02
CA LYS A 463 2.25 -23.50 24.92
C LYS A 463 2.85 -23.13 23.58
N ASP A 464 2.12 -23.34 22.50
CA ASP A 464 2.56 -22.99 21.15
C ASP A 464 2.72 -21.48 20.98
N LEU A 465 1.77 -20.67 21.49
CA LEU A 465 1.89 -19.21 21.50
C LEU A 465 3.12 -18.73 22.26
N ARG A 466 3.41 -19.32 23.43
CA ARG A 466 4.65 -19.00 24.20
C ARG A 466 5.89 -19.35 23.40
N ARG A 467 5.91 -20.49 22.70
CA ARG A 467 7.01 -20.89 21.84
C ARG A 467 7.24 -19.89 20.71
N LEU A 468 6.17 -19.50 20.00
CA LEU A 468 6.24 -18.52 18.91
C LEU A 468 6.68 -17.13 19.42
N ARG A 469 6.21 -16.66 20.59
CA ARG A 469 6.66 -15.41 21.20
C ARG A 469 8.16 -15.42 21.55
N ASN A 470 8.70 -16.55 22.02
CA ASN A 470 10.13 -16.69 22.27
C ASN A 470 10.97 -16.60 20.97
N ARG A 471 10.33 -16.80 19.81
CA ARG A 471 10.95 -16.64 18.49
C ARG A 471 10.75 -15.25 17.90
N ALA A 472 10.01 -14.38 18.57
CA ALA A 472 9.74 -13.00 18.09
C ALA A 472 11.00 -12.12 17.93
N SER A 473 12.16 -12.56 18.48
CA SER A 473 13.46 -11.94 18.25
C SER A 473 14.17 -12.42 16.96
N ALA A 474 13.63 -13.42 16.26
CA ALA A 474 14.13 -13.84 14.96
C ALA A 474 13.76 -12.83 13.86
N SER A 475 14.24 -13.03 12.64
CA SER A 475 13.81 -12.19 11.53
C SER A 475 12.30 -12.32 11.31
N LEU A 476 11.64 -11.25 10.87
CA LEU A 476 10.20 -11.24 10.63
C LEU A 476 9.80 -12.34 9.62
N SER A 477 10.58 -12.51 8.56
CA SER A 477 10.34 -13.56 7.55
C SER A 477 10.44 -14.97 8.11
N ASP A 478 11.39 -15.22 9.01
CA ASP A 478 11.54 -16.53 9.66
C ASP A 478 10.35 -16.81 10.60
N LEU A 479 9.90 -15.81 11.34
CA LEU A 479 8.72 -15.95 12.21
C LEU A 479 7.45 -16.20 11.38
N ILE A 480 7.24 -15.49 10.27
CA ILE A 480 6.11 -15.71 9.37
C ILE A 480 6.14 -17.14 8.83
N TYR A 481 7.29 -17.62 8.37
CA TYR A 481 7.45 -19.00 7.91
C TYR A 481 7.13 -20.01 9.01
N GLU A 482 7.58 -19.77 10.25
CA GLU A 482 7.28 -20.66 11.38
C GLU A 482 5.78 -20.66 11.73
N ILE A 483 5.09 -19.52 11.55
CA ILE A 483 3.64 -19.41 11.69
C ILE A 483 2.92 -20.19 10.58
N GLU A 484 3.35 -20.07 9.32
CA GLU A 484 2.80 -20.83 8.19
C GLU A 484 2.91 -22.34 8.43
N GLU A 485 4.06 -22.81 8.89
CA GLU A 485 4.29 -24.22 9.24
C GLU A 485 3.42 -24.66 10.44
N TYR A 486 3.31 -23.79 11.45
CA TYR A 486 2.47 -24.06 12.62
C TYR A 486 1.00 -24.18 12.23
N LEU A 487 0.51 -23.31 11.36
CA LEU A 487 -0.86 -23.34 10.86
C LEU A 487 -1.11 -24.45 9.83
N GLY A 488 -0.04 -25.04 9.27
CA GLY A 488 -0.12 -26.09 8.25
C GLY A 488 -0.53 -25.54 6.88
N LEU A 489 -0.37 -24.24 6.64
CA LEU A 489 -0.82 -23.56 5.42
C LEU A 489 -0.12 -24.08 4.18
N THR A 490 1.17 -24.41 4.26
CA THR A 490 1.93 -24.97 3.13
C THR A 490 1.27 -26.23 2.57
N VAL A 491 0.85 -27.15 3.47
CA VAL A 491 0.19 -28.39 3.07
C VAL A 491 -1.22 -28.12 2.55
N GLU A 492 -1.97 -27.25 3.21
CA GLU A 492 -3.33 -26.90 2.81
C GLU A 492 -3.36 -26.26 1.42
N LEU A 493 -2.47 -25.33 1.14
CA LEU A 493 -2.38 -24.65 -0.14
C LEU A 493 -1.96 -25.58 -1.28
N LEU A 494 -1.00 -26.48 -1.02
CA LEU A 494 -0.59 -27.50 -1.99
C LEU A 494 -1.74 -28.45 -2.37
N VAL A 495 -2.55 -28.81 -1.40
CA VAL A 495 -3.72 -29.68 -1.62
C VAL A 495 -4.86 -28.94 -2.30
N ARG A 496 -5.09 -27.69 -1.93
CA ARG A 496 -6.18 -26.88 -2.46
C ARG A 496 -5.93 -26.44 -3.91
N ASP A 497 -4.76 -25.93 -4.20
CA ASP A 497 -4.46 -25.20 -5.45
C ASP A 497 -3.48 -25.94 -6.38
N GLY A 498 -3.03 -27.13 -6.02
CA GLY A 498 -2.34 -28.06 -6.92
C GLY A 498 -1.02 -27.59 -7.51
N GLY A 499 -0.06 -27.09 -6.70
CA GLY A 499 1.30 -26.79 -7.20
C GLY A 499 1.83 -25.41 -6.84
N SER A 500 2.67 -24.82 -7.71
CA SER A 500 3.42 -23.57 -7.45
C SER A 500 2.55 -22.33 -7.24
N ASN A 501 1.30 -22.34 -7.67
CA ASN A 501 0.41 -21.17 -7.59
C ASN A 501 -0.24 -20.98 -6.21
N GLY A 502 -0.37 -22.04 -5.41
CA GLY A 502 -1.05 -21.99 -4.12
C GLY A 502 -0.40 -21.04 -3.11
N ARG A 503 0.92 -20.86 -3.16
CA ARG A 503 1.66 -20.03 -2.21
C ARG A 503 1.79 -18.55 -2.60
N ARG A 504 1.35 -18.13 -3.77
CA ARG A 504 1.59 -16.76 -4.29
C ARG A 504 1.23 -15.65 -3.28
N HIS A 505 0.11 -15.79 -2.58
CA HIS A 505 -0.32 -14.78 -1.61
C HIS A 505 0.59 -14.74 -0.39
N LEU A 506 1.00 -15.89 0.13
CA LEU A 506 1.95 -15.97 1.25
C LEU A 506 3.35 -15.49 0.83
N ASP A 507 3.80 -15.85 -0.37
CA ASP A 507 5.09 -15.42 -0.90
C ASP A 507 5.10 -13.89 -1.08
N ARG A 508 4.01 -13.31 -1.60
CA ARG A 508 3.87 -11.85 -1.68
C ARG A 508 3.84 -11.18 -0.31
N PHE A 509 3.15 -11.78 0.66
CA PHE A 509 3.14 -11.28 2.04
C PHE A 509 4.53 -11.31 2.66
N ASN A 510 5.30 -12.38 2.44
CA ASN A 510 6.68 -12.51 2.89
C ASN A 510 7.62 -11.49 2.21
N GLU A 511 7.43 -11.19 0.93
CA GLU A 511 8.17 -10.12 0.24
C GLU A 511 7.94 -8.76 0.89
N GLU A 512 6.69 -8.42 1.22
CA GLU A 512 6.39 -7.16 1.91
C GLU A 512 6.96 -7.13 3.33
N ALA A 513 6.93 -8.25 4.05
CA ALA A 513 7.56 -8.38 5.36
C ALA A 513 9.10 -8.22 5.26
N ALA A 514 9.72 -8.77 4.24
CA ALA A 514 11.17 -8.63 4.00
C ALA A 514 11.55 -7.18 3.68
N LYS A 515 10.76 -6.50 2.82
CA LYS A 515 10.94 -5.07 2.52
C LYS A 515 10.81 -4.22 3.79
N PHE A 516 9.82 -4.51 4.63
CA PHE A 516 9.63 -3.81 5.91
C PHE A 516 10.80 -4.04 6.87
N SER A 517 11.28 -5.29 6.99
CA SER A 517 12.44 -5.62 7.83
C SER A 517 13.71 -4.91 7.40
N ALA A 518 13.90 -4.65 6.11
CA ALA A 518 15.06 -3.93 5.60
C ALA A 518 15.15 -2.49 6.13
N SER A 519 14.02 -1.92 6.61
CA SER A 519 13.95 -0.61 7.26
C SER A 519 14.10 -0.66 8.80
N ASN A 520 14.61 -1.76 9.37
CA ASN A 520 14.79 -1.98 10.81
C ASN A 520 13.50 -1.90 11.66
N GLY A 521 12.34 -2.15 11.07
CA GLY A 521 11.07 -2.20 11.78
C GLY A 521 10.92 -3.45 12.66
N SER A 522 10.35 -3.30 13.87
CA SER A 522 10.02 -4.42 14.75
C SER A 522 8.74 -5.14 14.30
N ILE A 523 8.48 -6.34 14.82
CA ILE A 523 7.23 -7.09 14.58
C ILE A 523 6.01 -6.26 15.01
N ILE A 524 6.10 -5.53 16.12
CA ILE A 524 5.01 -4.66 16.61
C ILE A 524 4.75 -3.55 15.58
N ASP A 525 5.81 -2.97 15.04
CA ASP A 525 5.70 -1.92 14.02
C ASP A 525 5.13 -2.46 12.72
N PHE A 526 5.49 -3.69 12.34
CA PHE A 526 4.93 -4.36 11.17
C PHE A 526 3.43 -4.63 11.32
N VAL A 527 2.98 -5.15 12.45
CA VAL A 527 1.56 -5.36 12.72
C VAL A 527 0.79 -4.04 12.70
N ARG A 528 1.31 -2.99 13.32
CA ARG A 528 0.70 -1.65 13.28
C ARG A 528 0.68 -1.06 11.87
N TRP A 529 1.74 -1.28 11.09
CA TRP A 529 1.80 -0.85 9.70
C TRP A 529 0.75 -1.58 8.86
N LEU A 530 0.57 -2.90 9.05
CA LEU A 530 -0.46 -3.68 8.36
C LEU A 530 -1.87 -3.19 8.75
N ASP A 531 -2.15 -2.95 10.03
CA ASP A 531 -3.43 -2.38 10.48
C ASP A 531 -3.68 -1.00 9.82
N ALA A 532 -2.68 -0.13 9.83
CA ALA A 532 -2.77 1.16 9.16
C ALA A 532 -2.97 1.02 7.64
N THR A 533 -2.32 0.05 7.01
CA THR A 533 -2.45 -0.24 5.58
C THR A 533 -3.85 -0.74 5.24
N ILE A 534 -4.45 -1.61 6.05
CA ILE A 534 -5.83 -2.09 5.86
C ILE A 534 -6.81 -0.92 5.84
N ASP A 535 -6.64 0.04 6.76
CA ASP A 535 -7.54 1.17 6.92
C ASP A 535 -7.28 2.32 5.94
N HIS A 536 -6.03 2.55 5.56
CA HIS A 536 -5.58 3.73 4.85
C HIS A 536 -4.89 3.44 3.51
N GLU A 537 -4.85 2.17 3.07
CA GLU A 537 -4.17 1.82 1.82
C GLU A 537 -4.80 2.54 0.61
N ARG A 538 -4.29 3.72 0.39
CA ARG A 538 -4.44 4.51 -0.81
C ARG A 538 -3.09 4.52 -1.53
N GLY A 539 -2.67 3.31 -1.95
CA GLY A 539 -1.62 3.16 -2.96
C GLY A 539 -0.18 3.36 -2.49
N LEU A 540 0.36 2.40 -1.76
CA LEU A 540 1.81 2.20 -1.61
C LEU A 540 2.47 1.60 -2.86
N GLU A 541 1.70 1.14 -3.84
CA GLU A 541 2.26 0.59 -5.07
C GLU A 541 2.44 1.67 -6.13
N SER A 542 3.69 2.08 -6.30
CA SER A 542 4.14 2.93 -7.39
C SER A 542 4.52 2.04 -8.58
N GLY A 543 3.59 1.79 -9.48
CA GLY A 543 3.84 1.05 -10.72
C GLY A 543 2.64 0.25 -11.20
N ALA A 544 2.59 -0.03 -12.51
CA ALA A 544 1.61 -0.94 -13.06
C ALA A 544 1.87 -2.36 -12.53
N PRO A 545 0.81 -3.13 -12.20
CA PRO A 545 0.98 -4.51 -11.79
C PRO A 545 1.57 -5.36 -12.90
N GLU A 546 2.36 -6.37 -12.54
CA GLU A 546 2.81 -7.36 -13.51
C GLU A 546 1.63 -8.23 -13.94
N VAL A 547 1.45 -8.35 -15.26
CA VAL A 547 0.32 -9.09 -15.83
C VAL A 547 0.72 -10.52 -16.10
N HIS A 548 -0.03 -11.48 -15.54
CA HIS A 548 0.22 -12.92 -15.66
C HIS A 548 -0.90 -13.61 -16.45
N SER A 549 -0.54 -14.53 -17.34
CA SER A 549 -1.48 -15.29 -18.16
C SER A 549 -1.95 -16.62 -17.53
N ASP A 550 -1.36 -17.01 -16.44
CA ASP A 550 -1.62 -18.28 -15.75
C ASP A 550 -2.56 -18.14 -14.56
N VAL A 551 -3.07 -16.92 -14.28
CA VAL A 551 -4.03 -16.62 -13.20
C VAL A 551 -5.05 -15.58 -13.63
N ILE A 552 -6.17 -15.54 -12.93
CA ILE A 552 -7.15 -14.46 -12.97
C ILE A 552 -6.77 -13.46 -11.90
N GLN A 553 -6.45 -12.23 -12.28
CA GLN A 553 -6.00 -11.19 -11.35
C GLN A 553 -7.18 -10.40 -10.80
N LEU A 554 -7.32 -10.36 -9.46
CA LEU A 554 -8.30 -9.54 -8.73
C LEU A 554 -7.60 -8.32 -8.15
N LEU A 555 -8.02 -7.12 -8.56
CA LEU A 555 -7.43 -5.88 -8.09
C LEU A 555 -8.42 -4.72 -8.14
N THR A 556 -8.05 -3.61 -7.49
CA THR A 556 -8.87 -2.39 -7.59
C THR A 556 -8.64 -1.69 -8.92
N ILE A 557 -9.65 -0.95 -9.41
CA ILE A 557 -9.55 -0.17 -10.65
C ILE A 557 -8.34 0.81 -10.60
N HIS A 558 -8.06 1.43 -9.44
CA HIS A 558 -6.91 2.33 -9.30
C HIS A 558 -5.57 1.62 -9.56
N MET A 559 -5.43 0.37 -9.09
CA MET A 559 -4.22 -0.42 -9.30
C MET A 559 -4.06 -0.91 -10.74
N SER A 560 -5.15 -0.99 -11.51
CA SER A 560 -5.10 -1.44 -12.90
C SER A 560 -4.49 -0.41 -13.86
N LYS A 561 -4.28 0.84 -13.39
CA LYS A 561 -3.70 1.89 -14.22
C LYS A 561 -2.30 1.50 -14.72
N GLY A 562 -2.05 1.70 -16.00
CA GLY A 562 -0.81 1.29 -16.67
C GLY A 562 -0.78 -0.15 -17.16
N ALA A 563 -1.65 -1.03 -16.64
CA ALA A 563 -1.79 -2.41 -17.11
C ALA A 563 -2.95 -2.59 -18.11
N GLU A 564 -3.02 -3.76 -18.74
CA GLU A 564 -4.05 -4.13 -19.72
C GLU A 564 -4.22 -5.64 -19.77
N TRP A 565 -5.44 -6.10 -19.95
CA TRP A 565 -5.79 -7.53 -20.03
C TRP A 565 -6.68 -7.82 -21.23
N ASP A 566 -6.62 -9.04 -21.71
CA ASP A 566 -7.44 -9.48 -22.85
C ASP A 566 -8.92 -9.54 -22.46
N HIS A 567 -9.20 -9.97 -21.23
CA HIS A 567 -10.55 -10.12 -20.69
C HIS A 567 -10.67 -9.39 -19.34
N VAL A 568 -11.61 -8.44 -19.24
CA VAL A 568 -11.82 -7.65 -18.04
C VAL A 568 -13.27 -7.75 -17.58
N VAL A 569 -13.45 -7.91 -16.28
CA VAL A 569 -14.75 -7.82 -15.59
C VAL A 569 -14.76 -6.63 -14.64
N ILE A 570 -15.84 -5.86 -14.64
CA ILE A 570 -16.08 -4.76 -13.71
C ILE A 570 -17.38 -5.05 -12.95
N PRO A 571 -17.30 -5.53 -11.70
CA PRO A 571 -18.47 -5.86 -10.90
C PRO A 571 -19.03 -4.68 -10.10
N GLY A 572 -20.29 -4.78 -9.71
CA GLY A 572 -20.92 -3.87 -8.74
C GLY A 572 -21.06 -2.44 -9.23
N ILE A 573 -21.46 -2.23 -10.48
CA ILE A 573 -21.67 -0.89 -11.07
C ILE A 573 -23.04 -0.35 -10.65
N VAL A 574 -23.20 -0.12 -9.34
CA VAL A 574 -24.45 0.36 -8.72
C VAL A 574 -24.30 1.77 -8.17
N ASP A 575 -25.43 2.48 -8.03
CA ASP A 575 -25.48 3.85 -7.50
C ASP A 575 -24.78 3.96 -6.14
N LYS A 576 -24.04 5.03 -5.94
CA LYS A 576 -23.23 5.32 -4.74
C LYS A 576 -22.08 4.37 -4.45
N GLN A 577 -21.90 3.28 -5.21
CA GLN A 577 -20.78 2.37 -5.10
C GLN A 577 -19.77 2.54 -6.23
N PHE A 578 -20.26 2.56 -7.48
CA PHE A 578 -19.44 2.90 -8.62
C PHE A 578 -20.30 3.52 -9.75
N PRO A 579 -20.20 4.82 -9.97
CA PRO A 579 -19.40 5.86 -9.30
C PRO A 579 -19.67 5.97 -7.80
N LYS A 580 -18.61 6.14 -7.00
CA LYS A 580 -18.72 6.23 -5.55
C LYS A 580 -19.28 7.59 -5.14
N ALA A 581 -20.37 7.60 -4.36
CA ALA A 581 -20.79 8.80 -3.68
C ALA A 581 -19.86 9.10 -2.50
N TYR A 582 -19.28 10.28 -2.49
CA TYR A 582 -18.48 10.75 -1.37
C TYR A 582 -19.34 11.45 -0.33
N SER A 583 -19.00 11.28 0.95
CA SER A 583 -19.57 12.11 2.01
C SER A 583 -19.25 13.58 1.70
N GLN A 584 -20.24 14.41 1.68
CA GLN A 584 -20.13 15.84 1.36
C GLN A 584 -19.10 16.59 2.24
N SER A 585 -18.82 16.07 3.46
CA SER A 585 -17.90 16.70 4.41
C SER A 585 -16.43 16.39 4.16
N THR A 586 -16.08 15.29 3.50
CA THR A 586 -14.69 14.82 3.39
C THR A 586 -13.81 15.67 2.49
N ILE A 587 -14.37 16.52 1.63
CA ILE A 587 -13.62 17.26 0.62
C ILE A 587 -13.69 18.76 0.87
N SER A 588 -14.74 19.21 1.54
CA SER A 588 -14.92 20.62 1.84
C SER A 588 -13.93 21.04 2.93
N TRP A 589 -13.00 21.92 2.58
CA TRP A 589 -12.03 22.45 3.55
C TRP A 589 -12.67 23.16 4.75
N LEU A 590 -13.94 23.58 4.63
CA LEU A 590 -14.71 24.14 5.76
C LEU A 590 -15.17 23.08 6.76
N HIS A 591 -15.16 21.81 6.40
CA HIS A 591 -15.74 20.72 7.19
C HIS A 591 -14.76 19.56 7.43
N ASN A 592 -13.51 19.73 6.97
CA ASN A 592 -12.44 18.76 7.13
C ASN A 592 -11.18 19.50 7.58
N GLU A 593 -10.68 19.16 8.74
CA GLU A 593 -9.49 19.74 9.36
C GLU A 593 -8.22 19.47 8.56
N ALA A 594 -8.18 18.33 7.87
CA ALA A 594 -7.04 17.89 7.06
C ALA A 594 -6.87 18.66 5.74
N GLU A 595 -7.89 19.42 5.30
CA GLU A 595 -7.87 20.13 4.03
C GLU A 595 -7.47 21.59 4.21
N ILE A 596 -6.67 22.14 3.28
CA ILE A 596 -6.31 23.56 3.27
C ILE A 596 -7.30 24.37 2.43
N PRO A 597 -7.50 25.68 2.69
CA PRO A 597 -8.35 26.55 1.88
C PRO A 597 -7.99 26.46 0.40
N PHE A 598 -8.97 26.20 -0.48
CA PHE A 598 -8.72 25.93 -1.90
C PHE A 598 -7.98 27.06 -2.62
N LYS A 599 -8.25 28.31 -2.28
CA LYS A 599 -7.57 29.45 -2.89
C LYS A 599 -6.08 29.53 -2.58
N LEU A 600 -5.57 28.83 -1.57
CA LEU A 600 -4.15 28.72 -1.29
C LEU A 600 -3.49 27.61 -2.11
N ARG A 601 -4.25 26.68 -2.65
CA ARG A 601 -3.74 25.56 -3.40
C ARG A 601 -3.24 26.01 -4.78
N GLY A 602 -2.19 25.36 -5.29
CA GLY A 602 -1.67 25.60 -6.64
C GLY A 602 -2.65 25.18 -7.76
N ASP A 603 -3.67 24.39 -7.44
CA ASP A 603 -4.75 23.94 -8.29
C ASP A 603 -6.12 24.53 -7.87
N GLY A 604 -6.10 25.58 -7.04
CA GLY A 604 -7.30 26.14 -6.40
C GLY A 604 -8.39 26.58 -7.37
N ASP A 605 -7.99 27.07 -8.57
CA ASP A 605 -8.91 27.52 -9.61
C ASP A 605 -9.79 26.39 -10.20
N GLU A 606 -9.47 25.12 -9.91
CA GLU A 606 -10.24 23.95 -10.37
C GLU A 606 -11.35 23.57 -9.40
N PHE A 607 -11.24 24.01 -8.14
CA PHE A 607 -12.17 23.67 -7.07
C PHE A 607 -13.33 24.65 -7.00
N PRO A 608 -14.48 24.23 -6.41
CA PRO A 608 -15.58 25.14 -6.13
C PRO A 608 -15.14 26.33 -5.30
N ASP A 609 -15.57 27.53 -5.66
CA ASP A 609 -15.31 28.74 -4.90
C ASP A 609 -16.46 29.03 -3.92
N LEU A 610 -16.10 29.64 -2.78
CA LEU A 610 -17.07 30.11 -1.80
C LEU A 610 -16.86 31.60 -1.53
N ASP A 611 -17.85 32.41 -1.90
CA ASP A 611 -17.83 33.84 -1.64
C ASP A 611 -18.33 34.16 -0.23
N LEU A 612 -17.36 34.27 0.69
CA LEU A 612 -17.64 34.61 2.08
C LEU A 612 -18.27 36.03 2.26
N SER A 613 -18.18 36.91 1.24
CA SER A 613 -18.78 38.25 1.31
C SER A 613 -20.31 38.23 1.26
N GLN A 614 -20.90 37.13 0.76
CA GLN A 614 -22.34 36.94 0.65
C GLN A 614 -23.00 36.45 1.96
N LEU A 615 -22.20 36.07 2.95
CA LEU A 615 -22.71 35.57 4.24
C LEU A 615 -23.30 36.74 5.07
N THR A 616 -24.61 36.79 5.22
CA THR A 616 -25.33 37.85 5.90
C THR A 616 -25.86 37.46 7.28
N ASP A 617 -26.39 36.26 7.40
CA ASP A 617 -26.97 35.71 8.62
C ASP A 617 -26.78 34.19 8.70
N ALA A 618 -27.13 33.58 9.84
CA ALA A 618 -26.90 32.15 10.09
C ALA A 618 -27.61 31.23 9.08
N LYS A 619 -28.84 31.57 8.67
CA LYS A 619 -29.58 30.74 7.75
C LYS A 619 -29.01 30.81 6.32
N ASN A 620 -28.59 31.98 5.87
CA ASN A 620 -27.88 32.15 4.60
C ASN A 620 -26.54 31.42 4.64
N ALA A 621 -25.75 31.57 5.71
CA ALA A 621 -24.47 30.88 5.85
C ALA A 621 -24.62 29.34 5.82
N ALA A 622 -25.61 28.79 6.53
CA ALA A 622 -25.89 27.35 6.49
C ALA A 622 -26.28 26.87 5.10
N ALA A 623 -27.05 27.66 4.34
CA ALA A 623 -27.41 27.33 2.96
C ALA A 623 -26.18 27.34 2.03
N GLU A 624 -25.33 28.36 2.10
CA GLU A 624 -24.11 28.49 1.31
C GLU A 624 -23.09 27.37 1.64
N PHE A 625 -22.93 27.04 2.93
CA PHE A 625 -22.05 25.93 3.35
C PHE A 625 -22.54 24.58 2.83
N LYS A 626 -23.88 24.38 2.82
CA LYS A 626 -24.46 23.18 2.25
C LYS A 626 -24.23 23.12 0.74
N GLN A 627 -24.50 24.22 0.02
CA GLN A 627 -24.26 24.27 -1.42
C GLN A 627 -22.78 24.00 -1.75
N PHE A 628 -21.87 24.62 -1.03
CA PHE A 628 -20.43 24.39 -1.20
C PHE A 628 -20.03 22.92 -0.97
N LYS A 629 -20.65 22.24 0.00
CA LYS A 629 -20.46 20.79 0.18
C LYS A 629 -20.95 19.98 -1.01
N ASP A 630 -22.13 20.32 -1.53
CA ASP A 630 -22.73 19.63 -2.67
C ASP A 630 -21.88 19.83 -3.93
N ASP A 631 -21.34 21.02 -4.14
CA ASP A 631 -20.41 21.34 -5.24
C ASP A 631 -19.09 20.56 -5.11
N CYS A 632 -18.53 20.47 -3.89
CA CYS A 632 -17.35 19.66 -3.63
C CYS A 632 -17.60 18.16 -3.91
N ALA A 633 -18.79 17.65 -3.55
CA ALA A 633 -19.14 16.26 -3.84
C ALA A 633 -19.31 16.01 -5.34
N ALA A 634 -19.91 16.96 -6.08
CA ALA A 634 -20.04 16.90 -7.53
C ALA A 634 -18.65 16.89 -8.21
N PHE A 635 -17.73 17.73 -7.77
CA PHE A 635 -16.36 17.75 -8.28
C PHE A 635 -15.65 16.40 -8.14
N ARG A 636 -15.84 15.69 -7.00
CA ARG A 636 -15.28 14.35 -6.82
C ARG A 636 -15.95 13.28 -7.68
N LEU A 637 -17.24 13.45 -8.00
CA LEU A 637 -17.92 12.51 -8.88
C LEU A 637 -17.31 12.52 -10.29
N GLU A 638 -16.76 13.65 -10.74
CA GLU A 638 -16.04 13.73 -12.01
C GLU A 638 -14.80 12.81 -12.04
N GLU A 639 -14.10 12.68 -10.92
CA GLU A 639 -12.97 11.74 -10.81
C GLU A 639 -13.42 10.28 -10.95
N GLU A 640 -14.60 9.94 -10.42
CA GLU A 640 -15.16 8.59 -10.57
C GLU A 640 -15.54 8.26 -12.03
N TRP A 641 -15.97 9.24 -12.81
CA TRP A 641 -16.19 9.07 -14.25
C TRP A 641 -14.87 8.79 -15.00
N ARG A 642 -13.80 9.47 -14.62
CA ARG A 642 -12.46 9.16 -15.17
C ARG A 642 -12.02 7.76 -14.75
N LEU A 643 -12.34 7.37 -13.53
CA LEU A 643 -12.04 6.00 -13.06
C LEU A 643 -12.82 4.95 -13.88
N ALA A 644 -14.08 5.22 -14.26
CA ALA A 644 -14.83 4.35 -15.16
C ALA A 644 -14.16 4.27 -16.55
N TYR A 645 -13.72 5.38 -17.10
CA TYR A 645 -12.96 5.41 -18.35
C TYR A 645 -11.68 4.57 -18.27
N VAL A 646 -10.94 4.71 -17.18
CA VAL A 646 -9.74 3.87 -16.94
C VAL A 646 -10.10 2.39 -16.90
N ALA A 647 -11.13 1.99 -16.15
CA ALA A 647 -11.53 0.60 -16.02
C ALA A 647 -11.89 -0.04 -17.38
N ILE A 648 -12.71 0.66 -18.17
CA ILE A 648 -13.15 0.20 -19.50
C ILE A 648 -11.97 0.06 -20.45
N THR A 649 -11.05 1.03 -20.44
CA THR A 649 -9.89 1.02 -21.34
C THR A 649 -8.81 0.01 -20.93
N ARG A 650 -8.98 -0.75 -19.84
CA ARG A 650 -8.06 -1.86 -19.49
C ARG A 650 -8.31 -3.12 -20.33
N ALA A 651 -9.51 -3.29 -20.89
CA ALA A 651 -9.90 -4.44 -21.69
C ALA A 651 -9.36 -4.34 -23.12
N LYS A 652 -8.80 -5.44 -23.65
CA LYS A 652 -8.42 -5.55 -25.07
C LYS A 652 -9.56 -6.10 -25.89
N HIS A 653 -10.05 -7.31 -25.57
CA HIS A 653 -10.98 -8.10 -26.39
C HIS A 653 -12.37 -8.22 -25.80
N THR A 654 -12.49 -8.45 -24.46
CA THR A 654 -13.82 -8.55 -23.84
C THR A 654 -13.92 -7.72 -22.60
N LEU A 655 -15.06 -7.06 -22.44
CA LEU A 655 -15.43 -6.29 -21.27
C LEU A 655 -16.78 -6.79 -20.75
N HIS A 656 -16.81 -7.26 -19.51
CA HIS A 656 -18.01 -7.70 -18.82
C HIS A 656 -18.34 -6.78 -17.66
N CYS A 657 -19.49 -6.10 -17.72
CA CYS A 657 -19.97 -5.15 -16.73
C CYS A 657 -21.15 -5.72 -15.98
N THR A 658 -21.09 -5.77 -14.64
CA THR A 658 -22.16 -6.38 -13.85
C THR A 658 -22.68 -5.47 -12.74
N MET A 659 -23.92 -5.71 -12.34
CA MET A 659 -24.54 -5.14 -11.14
C MET A 659 -25.42 -6.15 -10.44
N SER A 660 -25.69 -5.91 -9.14
CA SER A 660 -26.67 -6.66 -8.36
C SER A 660 -27.58 -5.71 -7.58
N TYR A 661 -28.81 -6.16 -7.31
CA TYR A 661 -29.82 -5.37 -6.57
C TYR A 661 -29.61 -5.40 -5.06
N TRP A 662 -29.09 -6.50 -4.51
CA TRP A 662 -28.94 -6.67 -3.10
C TRP A 662 -27.47 -6.98 -2.70
N ASP A 663 -26.99 -6.22 -1.75
CA ASP A 663 -25.79 -6.53 -0.99
C ASP A 663 -26.13 -6.88 0.46
N THR A 664 -25.20 -6.74 1.40
CA THR A 664 -25.44 -6.99 2.83
C THR A 664 -26.29 -5.91 3.53
N ARG A 665 -26.69 -4.84 2.81
CA ARG A 665 -27.51 -3.74 3.33
C ARG A 665 -29.00 -4.04 3.21
N THR A 666 -29.81 -3.26 3.92
CA THR A 666 -31.26 -3.40 3.92
C THR A 666 -31.95 -2.77 2.71
N ASN A 667 -31.28 -1.87 2.02
CA ASN A 667 -31.84 -1.12 0.90
C ASN A 667 -31.43 -1.73 -0.44
N ILE A 668 -32.35 -1.74 -1.40
CA ILE A 668 -32.09 -2.18 -2.77
C ILE A 668 -31.16 -1.19 -3.49
N ASP A 669 -30.19 -1.71 -4.19
CA ASP A 669 -29.30 -0.94 -5.04
C ASP A 669 -29.94 -0.65 -6.41
N LYS A 670 -29.54 0.44 -7.03
CA LYS A 670 -29.99 0.88 -8.35
C LYS A 670 -28.82 0.92 -9.32
N ALA A 671 -29.13 0.77 -10.60
CA ALA A 671 -28.15 0.99 -11.65
C ALA A 671 -27.54 2.39 -11.55
N SER A 672 -26.21 2.46 -11.58
CA SER A 672 -25.51 3.75 -11.61
C SER A 672 -25.62 4.42 -13.00
N ASP A 673 -25.27 5.69 -13.08
CA ASP A 673 -25.27 6.39 -14.37
C ASP A 673 -24.27 5.83 -15.37
N VAL A 674 -23.15 5.25 -14.88
CA VAL A 674 -22.20 4.51 -15.72
C VAL A 674 -22.84 3.24 -16.28
N PHE A 675 -23.56 2.48 -15.44
CA PHE A 675 -24.24 1.26 -15.89
C PHE A 675 -25.38 1.58 -16.89
N LYS A 676 -26.14 2.65 -16.64
CA LYS A 676 -27.16 3.13 -17.58
C LYS A 676 -26.56 3.48 -18.95
N LEU A 677 -25.45 4.22 -18.96
CA LEU A 677 -24.74 4.55 -20.19
C LEU A 677 -24.27 3.29 -20.94
N ILE A 678 -23.81 2.25 -20.24
CA ILE A 678 -23.46 0.96 -20.86
C ILE A 678 -24.70 0.29 -21.45
N CYS A 679 -25.84 0.30 -20.75
CA CYS A 679 -27.10 -0.26 -21.28
C CYS A 679 -27.60 0.51 -22.52
N ASP A 680 -27.55 1.84 -22.47
CA ASP A 680 -27.93 2.70 -23.62
C ASP A 680 -27.02 2.44 -24.83
N PHE A 681 -25.71 2.27 -24.60
CA PHE A 681 -24.73 1.92 -25.64
C PHE A 681 -25.03 0.55 -26.28
N LEU A 682 -25.44 -0.43 -25.49
CA LEU A 682 -25.80 -1.77 -25.97
C LEU A 682 -27.23 -1.88 -26.49
N GLU A 683 -28.02 -0.80 -26.47
CA GLU A 683 -29.43 -0.76 -26.82
C GLU A 683 -30.30 -1.79 -26.05
N VAL A 684 -29.98 -1.97 -24.74
CA VAL A 684 -30.70 -2.90 -23.85
C VAL A 684 -31.35 -2.16 -22.67
N GLU A 685 -32.41 -2.74 -22.13
CA GLU A 685 -33.06 -2.16 -20.95
C GLU A 685 -32.18 -2.17 -19.71
N THR A 686 -32.25 -1.09 -18.95
CA THR A 686 -31.48 -0.90 -17.71
C THR A 686 -32.05 -1.69 -16.54
N ASP A 687 -33.39 -1.83 -16.49
CA ASP A 687 -34.11 -2.47 -15.42
C ASP A 687 -34.60 -3.86 -15.85
N ILE A 688 -34.36 -4.87 -15.02
CA ILE A 688 -35.09 -6.13 -15.07
C ILE A 688 -36.51 -5.82 -14.54
N ASP A 689 -37.50 -6.56 -15.00
CA ASP A 689 -38.86 -6.54 -14.45
C ASP A 689 -38.78 -6.59 -12.92
N THR A 690 -39.04 -5.45 -12.27
CA THR A 690 -38.94 -5.29 -10.82
C THR A 690 -39.95 -6.17 -10.09
N THR A 691 -40.93 -6.77 -10.80
CA THR A 691 -41.85 -7.78 -10.23
C THR A 691 -41.17 -9.10 -9.90
N LEU A 692 -39.99 -9.36 -10.48
CA LEU A 692 -39.18 -10.57 -10.23
C LEU A 692 -38.15 -10.39 -9.08
N ILE A 693 -38.02 -9.18 -8.54
CA ILE A 693 -37.10 -8.89 -7.45
C ILE A 693 -37.83 -9.07 -6.12
N PRO A 694 -37.31 -9.87 -5.17
CA PRO A 694 -37.91 -9.99 -3.85
C PRO A 694 -38.10 -8.62 -3.18
N GLY A 695 -39.24 -8.40 -2.53
CA GLY A 695 -39.55 -7.16 -1.84
C GLY A 695 -38.66 -6.87 -0.61
N SER A 696 -37.86 -7.86 -0.20
CA SER A 696 -36.93 -7.81 0.92
C SER A 696 -35.60 -8.48 0.51
N ASN A 697 -34.52 -8.10 1.20
CA ASN A 697 -33.18 -8.62 0.89
C ASN A 697 -33.08 -10.11 1.20
N PRO A 698 -32.94 -11.01 0.20
CA PRO A 698 -32.86 -12.45 0.41
C PRO A 698 -31.64 -12.88 1.20
N LEU A 699 -30.58 -12.09 1.23
CA LEU A 699 -29.36 -12.38 2.02
C LEU A 699 -29.58 -12.16 3.51
N LEU A 700 -30.47 -11.23 3.91
CA LEU A 700 -30.81 -10.95 5.30
C LEU A 700 -31.91 -11.88 5.84
N GLU A 701 -32.77 -12.42 4.98
CA GLU A 701 -33.84 -13.35 5.37
C GLU A 701 -33.35 -14.80 5.51
N ARG A 702 -32.15 -15.09 5.08
CA ARG A 702 -31.56 -16.40 5.16
C ARG A 702 -31.31 -16.77 6.63
N GLU A 703 -31.97 -17.84 7.13
CA GLU A 703 -31.58 -18.44 8.40
C GLU A 703 -30.14 -18.97 8.28
N VAL A 704 -29.22 -18.23 8.89
CA VAL A 704 -27.83 -18.67 9.00
C VAL A 704 -27.77 -19.72 10.09
N SER A 705 -27.96 -20.98 9.72
CA SER A 705 -27.63 -22.10 10.61
C SER A 705 -26.19 -22.55 10.33
N ALA A 706 -25.34 -22.40 11.32
CA ALA A 706 -24.00 -22.96 11.26
C ALA A 706 -23.88 -24.10 12.27
N GLU A 707 -23.49 -25.30 11.80
CA GLU A 707 -23.07 -26.36 12.71
C GLU A 707 -21.73 -25.95 13.37
N TRP A 708 -21.73 -25.95 14.69
CA TRP A 708 -20.54 -25.71 15.46
C TRP A 708 -20.21 -26.91 16.37
N PRO A 709 -18.94 -27.39 16.35
CA PRO A 709 -17.88 -27.07 15.40
C PRO A 709 -18.25 -27.45 13.97
N THR A 710 -17.75 -26.68 12.97
CA THR A 710 -18.06 -26.93 11.56
C THR A 710 -17.81 -28.39 11.20
N SER A 711 -18.79 -29.07 10.61
CA SER A 711 -18.65 -30.45 10.16
C SER A 711 -17.65 -30.48 8.98
N ASN A 712 -16.59 -31.23 9.18
CA ASN A 712 -15.40 -31.21 8.33
C ASN A 712 -15.49 -32.28 7.23
N SER A 713 -16.29 -32.09 6.21
CA SER A 713 -16.09 -32.82 4.95
C SER A 713 -14.67 -32.59 4.39
N ARG A 714 -14.18 -31.36 4.46
CA ARG A 714 -12.83 -30.99 3.98
C ARG A 714 -11.67 -31.52 4.83
N LEU A 715 -11.84 -31.67 6.18
CA LEU A 715 -10.82 -32.36 7.00
C LEU A 715 -10.73 -33.84 6.69
N THR A 716 -11.82 -34.46 6.28
CA THR A 716 -11.80 -35.83 5.82
C THR A 716 -11.05 -35.95 4.50
N GLU A 717 -11.28 -35.04 3.58
CA GLU A 717 -10.54 -34.94 2.29
C GLU A 717 -9.06 -34.64 2.52
N LEU A 718 -8.73 -33.69 3.40
CA LEU A 718 -7.36 -33.36 3.80
C LEU A 718 -6.66 -34.51 4.49
N ALA A 719 -7.36 -35.25 5.35
CA ALA A 719 -6.82 -36.44 5.99
C ALA A 719 -6.56 -37.56 4.96
N VAL A 720 -7.45 -37.76 3.99
CA VAL A 720 -7.26 -38.69 2.88
C VAL A 720 -6.10 -38.24 1.99
N ALA A 721 -6.04 -36.96 1.67
CA ALA A 721 -4.93 -36.39 0.87
C ALA A 721 -3.58 -36.50 1.62
N ALA A 722 -3.56 -36.28 2.92
CA ALA A 722 -2.37 -36.47 3.76
C ALA A 722 -1.92 -37.92 3.82
N GLU A 723 -2.86 -38.89 3.89
CA GLU A 723 -2.53 -40.30 3.82
C GLU A 723 -2.05 -40.70 2.43
N ILE A 724 -2.65 -40.17 1.36
CA ILE A 724 -2.16 -40.39 -0.02
C ILE A 724 -0.76 -39.79 -0.17
N TYR A 725 -0.50 -38.58 0.37
CA TYR A 725 0.81 -37.94 0.33
C TYR A 725 1.86 -38.77 1.11
N LYS A 726 1.52 -39.27 2.30
CA LYS A 726 2.39 -40.17 3.04
C LYS A 726 2.63 -41.53 2.35
N ALA A 727 1.60 -42.05 1.68
CA ALA A 727 1.67 -43.32 0.95
C ALA A 727 2.37 -43.18 -0.44
N THR A 728 2.30 -42.03 -1.04
CA THR A 728 3.01 -41.73 -2.28
C THR A 728 4.44 -41.37 -1.89
N ASN A 729 5.38 -42.28 -2.15
CA ASN A 729 6.81 -41.94 -2.18
C ASN A 729 7.05 -40.91 -3.29
N ALA A 730 6.49 -39.74 -3.15
CA ALA A 730 6.57 -38.67 -4.12
C ALA A 730 8.00 -38.11 -4.06
N LYS A 731 8.80 -38.49 -5.03
CA LYS A 731 10.16 -37.99 -5.26
C LYS A 731 10.23 -36.50 -5.61
N ILE A 732 9.14 -35.76 -5.52
CA ILE A 732 9.07 -34.36 -5.93
C ILE A 732 9.95 -33.45 -5.07
N PHE A 733 10.15 -33.80 -3.79
CA PHE A 733 11.04 -33.09 -2.87
C PHE A 733 12.30 -33.87 -2.49
N ASP A 734 12.56 -35.02 -3.17
CA ASP A 734 13.60 -35.95 -2.72
C ASP A 734 15.01 -35.36 -2.70
N GLN A 735 15.34 -34.45 -3.63
CA GLN A 735 16.69 -33.87 -3.67
C GLN A 735 16.85 -32.75 -2.65
N ASP A 736 15.91 -31.83 -2.58
CA ASP A 736 15.97 -30.70 -1.65
C ASP A 736 15.70 -31.15 -0.20
N ALA A 737 14.70 -32.03 0.01
CA ALA A 737 14.45 -32.64 1.31
C ALA A 737 15.61 -33.52 1.77
N ALA A 738 16.25 -34.31 0.89
CA ALA A 738 17.44 -35.08 1.24
C ALA A 738 18.63 -34.17 1.58
N LEU A 739 18.78 -33.03 0.90
CA LEU A 739 19.80 -32.05 1.22
C LEU A 739 19.53 -31.37 2.57
N LEU A 740 18.28 -31.03 2.88
CA LEU A 740 17.86 -30.44 4.15
C LEU A 740 18.02 -31.44 5.31
N ILE A 741 17.60 -32.70 5.13
CA ILE A 741 17.77 -33.76 6.11
C ILE A 741 19.27 -33.99 6.38
N LYS A 742 20.06 -34.07 5.32
CA LYS A 742 21.51 -34.17 5.43
C LYS A 742 22.11 -32.97 6.16
N GLN A 743 21.65 -31.77 5.89
CA GLN A 743 22.09 -30.57 6.58
C GLN A 743 21.70 -30.59 8.08
N ILE A 744 20.52 -31.11 8.43
CA ILE A 744 20.06 -31.27 9.83
C ILE A 744 20.92 -32.37 10.54
N GLU A 745 21.16 -33.47 9.85
CA GLU A 745 22.01 -34.56 10.36
C GLU A 745 23.45 -34.10 10.53
N ASP A 746 23.98 -33.36 9.57
CA ASP A 746 25.29 -32.75 9.63
C ASP A 746 25.42 -31.71 10.76
N ARG A 747 24.33 -30.98 11.10
CA ARG A 747 24.30 -30.07 12.27
C ARG A 747 24.26 -30.85 13.61
N ARG A 748 23.64 -32.02 13.64
CA ARG A 748 23.58 -32.89 14.84
C ARG A 748 24.84 -33.68 15.07
N ASN A 749 25.59 -34.00 14.01
CA ASN A 749 26.86 -34.65 14.10
C ASN A 749 27.92 -33.59 14.40
N ILE A 750 28.60 -33.73 15.55
CA ILE A 750 29.80 -32.96 15.89
C ILE A 750 30.88 -33.39 14.87
N ALA A 751 31.01 -32.66 13.79
CA ALA A 751 32.02 -32.89 12.80
C ALA A 751 33.28 -32.12 13.20
N ASP A 752 34.43 -32.80 13.22
CA ASP A 752 35.70 -32.16 13.39
C ASP A 752 35.93 -31.11 12.30
N VAL A 753 36.17 -29.87 12.71
CA VAL A 753 36.48 -28.78 11.80
C VAL A 753 37.97 -28.61 11.78
N TYR A 754 38.59 -28.88 10.62
CA TYR A 754 40.04 -28.68 10.46
C TYR A 754 40.34 -27.18 10.37
N LEU A 755 41.14 -26.70 11.29
CA LEU A 755 41.63 -25.33 11.27
C LEU A 755 42.58 -25.13 10.07
N PRO A 756 42.53 -23.98 9.39
CA PRO A 756 43.49 -23.66 8.33
C PRO A 756 44.93 -23.67 8.92
N PRO A 757 45.95 -24.03 8.14
CA PRO A 757 47.32 -24.12 8.61
C PRO A 757 47.91 -22.76 9.04
N ARG A 758 47.25 -21.65 8.69
CA ARG A 758 47.56 -20.30 9.14
C ARG A 758 46.29 -19.63 9.64
N LEU A 759 46.32 -19.10 10.84
CA LEU A 759 45.21 -18.37 11.48
C LEU A 759 45.63 -16.91 11.64
N SER A 760 44.72 -15.99 11.29
CA SER A 760 44.87 -14.58 11.61
C SER A 760 44.71 -14.34 13.12
N VAL A 761 45.23 -13.22 13.63
CA VAL A 761 45.06 -12.86 15.04
C VAL A 761 43.58 -12.74 15.41
N SER A 762 42.74 -12.18 14.52
CA SER A 762 41.31 -12.09 14.71
C SER A 762 40.63 -13.47 14.80
N THR A 763 41.08 -14.43 13.99
CA THR A 763 40.60 -15.83 14.05
C THR A 763 41.00 -16.52 15.36
N LEU A 764 42.20 -16.24 15.90
CA LEU A 764 42.64 -16.77 17.20
C LEU A 764 41.81 -16.16 18.36
N ILE A 765 41.46 -14.90 18.27
CA ILE A 765 40.58 -14.24 19.25
C ILE A 765 39.17 -14.87 19.20
N ALA A 766 38.60 -15.01 18.01
CA ALA A 766 37.30 -15.66 17.81
C ALA A 766 37.31 -17.13 18.30
N LEU A 767 38.38 -17.87 18.06
CA LEU A 767 38.54 -19.25 18.57
C LEU A 767 38.49 -19.30 20.10
N ARG A 768 39.01 -18.27 20.77
CA ARG A 768 39.02 -18.20 22.22
C ARG A 768 37.68 -17.76 22.80
N GLU A 769 36.98 -16.85 22.11
CA GLU A 769 35.73 -16.25 22.57
C GLU A 769 34.52 -17.15 22.28
N ASP A 770 34.42 -17.70 21.07
CA ASP A 770 33.35 -18.60 20.65
C ASP A 770 33.83 -19.62 19.60
N PRO A 771 34.35 -20.79 20.07
CA PRO A 771 34.82 -21.85 19.18
C PRO A 771 33.73 -22.42 18.23
N GLU A 772 32.44 -22.43 18.67
CA GLU A 772 31.33 -23.01 17.90
C GLU A 772 30.95 -22.09 16.75
N ALA A 773 30.86 -20.78 16.99
CA ALA A 773 30.63 -19.80 15.97
C ALA A 773 31.74 -19.77 14.92
N LEU A 774 33.01 -19.86 15.36
CA LEU A 774 34.15 -19.95 14.45
C LEU A 774 34.14 -21.24 13.63
N ALA A 775 33.84 -22.38 14.24
CA ALA A 775 33.72 -23.65 13.53
C ALA A 775 32.65 -23.61 12.47
N SER A 776 31.50 -22.97 12.79
CA SER A 776 30.39 -22.74 11.84
C SER A 776 30.80 -21.83 10.69
N ALA A 777 31.54 -20.76 10.96
CA ALA A 777 32.04 -19.82 9.95
C ALA A 777 33.07 -20.46 9.00
N ILE A 778 33.95 -21.30 9.52
CA ILE A 778 34.94 -22.04 8.72
C ILE A 778 34.27 -23.09 7.84
N ARG A 779 33.21 -23.75 8.37
CA ARG A 779 32.49 -24.81 7.66
C ARG A 779 31.61 -24.23 6.53
N ARG A 780 31.07 -23.02 6.73
CA ARG A 780 30.21 -22.33 5.77
C ARG A 780 30.55 -20.84 5.74
N PRO A 781 31.62 -20.47 5.02
CA PRO A 781 31.97 -19.07 4.90
C PRO A 781 30.83 -18.28 4.22
N MET A 782 30.31 -17.31 4.94
CA MET A 782 29.34 -16.37 4.37
C MET A 782 30.09 -15.38 3.49
N PRO A 783 29.62 -15.12 2.27
CA PRO A 783 30.16 -14.05 1.45
C PRO A 783 29.89 -12.71 2.13
N PHE A 784 30.93 -12.01 2.51
CA PHE A 784 30.83 -10.63 3.01
C PHE A 784 30.89 -9.67 1.82
N LEU A 785 29.94 -8.74 1.75
CA LEU A 785 30.15 -7.49 1.03
C LEU A 785 31.22 -6.72 1.81
N GLN A 786 32.42 -6.67 1.28
CA GLN A 786 33.49 -5.88 1.91
C GLN A 786 33.09 -4.40 1.84
N ASP A 787 33.05 -3.75 3.01
CA ASP A 787 32.98 -2.31 3.12
C ASP A 787 34.17 -1.67 2.37
N GLN A 788 33.96 -0.55 1.72
CA GLN A 788 35.01 0.16 0.97
C GLN A 788 36.26 0.45 1.83
N PHE A 789 36.07 0.75 3.11
CA PHE A 789 37.16 0.99 4.05
C PHE A 789 37.92 -0.31 4.41
N ALA A 790 37.23 -1.42 4.59
CA ALA A 790 37.84 -2.72 4.83
C ALA A 790 38.61 -3.20 3.59
N ARG A 791 38.10 -2.94 2.38
CA ARG A 791 38.79 -3.25 1.11
C ARG A 791 40.10 -2.45 0.97
N ARG A 792 40.06 -1.13 1.25
CA ARG A 792 41.24 -0.29 1.25
C ARG A 792 42.31 -0.76 2.24
N GLY A 793 41.91 -1.18 3.45
CA GLY A 793 42.82 -1.73 4.44
C GLY A 793 43.50 -3.00 3.95
N THR A 794 42.71 -3.89 3.31
CA THR A 794 43.25 -5.14 2.75
C THR A 794 44.23 -4.87 1.60
N ASP A 795 43.89 -3.96 0.70
CA ASP A 795 44.69 -3.59 -0.47
C ASP A 795 45.99 -2.90 -0.03
N PHE A 796 45.94 -2.07 1.00
CA PHE A 796 47.12 -1.47 1.59
C PHE A 796 48.03 -2.51 2.25
N HIS A 797 47.49 -3.44 3.01
CA HIS A 797 48.25 -4.52 3.61
C HIS A 797 48.91 -5.44 2.57
N ASN A 798 48.18 -5.81 1.52
CA ASN A 798 48.70 -6.60 0.42
C ASN A 798 49.84 -5.87 -0.31
N TRP A 799 49.67 -4.56 -0.52
CA TRP A 799 50.73 -3.74 -1.12
C TRP A 799 51.97 -3.68 -0.25
N VAL A 800 51.85 -3.46 1.09
CA VAL A 800 52.98 -3.47 2.04
C VAL A 800 53.67 -4.83 2.04
N GLU A 801 52.90 -5.92 2.08
CA GLU A 801 53.46 -7.27 2.04
C GLU A 801 54.21 -7.54 0.75
N ASN A 802 53.70 -7.16 -0.39
CA ASN A 802 54.37 -7.29 -1.67
C ASN A 802 55.58 -6.37 -1.79
N HIS A 803 55.49 -5.14 -1.27
CA HIS A 803 56.63 -4.23 -1.22
C HIS A 803 57.83 -4.79 -0.38
N LEU A 804 57.51 -5.38 0.77
CA LEU A 804 58.52 -6.02 1.60
C LEU A 804 59.06 -7.34 1.01
N LYS A 805 58.22 -8.07 0.26
CA LYS A 805 58.65 -9.28 -0.45
C LYS A 805 59.49 -8.98 -1.68
N SER A 806 59.24 -7.88 -2.38
CA SER A 806 60.03 -7.45 -3.56
C SER A 806 61.45 -6.98 -3.21
N GLN A 807 61.73 -6.70 -1.93
CA GLN A 807 63.10 -6.47 -1.44
C GLN A 807 63.88 -7.75 -1.19
N ALA A 808 63.26 -8.92 -1.25
CA ALA A 808 63.85 -10.24 -1.08
C ALA A 808 63.69 -11.10 -2.35
N LEU A 809 64.63 -10.91 -3.32
CA LEU A 809 64.96 -11.79 -4.46
C LEU A 809 63.82 -12.36 -5.37
N PHE A 810 63.79 -11.82 -6.60
CA PHE A 810 63.54 -12.44 -7.90
C PHE A 810 62.44 -13.54 -8.06
N ASP A 811 61.33 -13.22 -8.78
CA ASP A 811 60.92 -13.87 -10.01
C ASP A 811 59.95 -13.00 -10.80
N ASP A 812 60.25 -12.83 -12.09
CA ASP A 812 59.61 -11.84 -13.01
C ASP A 812 58.38 -12.36 -13.74
N ASP A 813 57.76 -13.49 -13.31
CA ASP A 813 56.73 -14.17 -14.09
C ASP A 813 55.29 -14.09 -13.54
N ASP A 814 55.00 -13.33 -12.48
CA ASP A 814 53.66 -13.22 -11.88
C ASP A 814 52.98 -11.82 -12.03
N LEU A 815 53.40 -11.02 -13.00
CA LEU A 815 52.91 -9.62 -13.14
C LEU A 815 51.67 -9.41 -14.05
N ASP A 816 50.98 -10.46 -14.48
CA ASP A 816 49.91 -10.37 -15.49
C ASP A 816 48.48 -10.59 -14.98
N TYR A 817 48.19 -10.25 -13.73
CA TYR A 817 46.76 -10.23 -13.27
C TYR A 817 46.46 -9.03 -12.36
N PHE A 818 46.58 -7.82 -12.90
CA PHE A 818 45.96 -6.64 -12.31
C PHE A 818 45.07 -5.94 -13.35
N ASP A 819 43.75 -6.12 -13.22
CA ASP A 819 42.77 -5.21 -13.81
C ASP A 819 43.04 -3.79 -13.31
N PRO A 820 43.10 -2.77 -14.15
CA PRO A 820 43.26 -1.39 -13.72
C PRO A 820 41.95 -0.92 -13.08
N ILE A 821 41.87 -1.07 -11.74
CA ILE A 821 40.85 -0.42 -10.92
C ILE A 821 41.28 1.04 -10.79
N GLU A 822 40.35 1.95 -11.11
CA GLU A 822 40.47 3.40 -10.99
C GLU A 822 41.25 3.81 -9.74
N GLU A 823 42.26 4.61 -9.93
CA GLU A 823 43.16 5.11 -8.87
C GLU A 823 42.35 5.98 -7.88
N ASP A 824 42.04 5.41 -6.73
CA ASP A 824 41.45 6.17 -5.62
C ASP A 824 42.59 6.87 -4.87
N GLY A 825 42.66 8.20 -5.01
CA GLY A 825 43.74 9.04 -4.46
C GLY A 825 44.03 8.83 -2.96
N THR A 826 43.12 8.24 -2.21
CA THR A 826 43.26 7.93 -0.78
C THR A 826 44.15 6.70 -0.49
N LEU A 827 44.22 5.72 -1.39
CA LEU A 827 45.11 4.57 -1.25
C LEU A 827 46.55 4.99 -1.55
N GLU A 828 46.78 5.84 -2.55
CA GLU A 828 48.08 6.40 -2.88
C GLU A 828 48.63 7.30 -1.75
N ASP A 829 47.76 8.04 -1.06
CA ASP A 829 48.13 8.84 0.12
C ASP A 829 48.64 7.95 1.27
N LEU A 830 48.02 6.78 1.47
CA LEU A 830 48.47 5.80 2.50
C LEU A 830 49.80 5.16 2.13
N LYS A 831 49.98 4.81 0.85
CA LYS A 831 51.28 4.27 0.34
C LYS A 831 52.38 5.31 0.45
N ALA A 832 52.17 6.57 0.08
CA ALA A 832 53.13 7.64 0.20
C ALA A 832 53.55 7.91 1.64
N LYS A 833 52.63 8.00 2.58
CA LYS A 833 52.91 8.15 4.02
C LYS A 833 53.68 7.00 4.61
N TRP A 834 53.42 5.75 4.17
CA TRP A 834 54.16 4.59 4.62
C TRP A 834 55.59 4.61 4.11
N LEU A 835 55.82 4.98 2.83
CA LEU A 835 57.15 5.12 2.24
C LEU A 835 57.98 6.23 2.90
N GLU A 836 57.32 7.35 3.33
CA GLU A 836 57.99 8.41 4.09
C GLU A 836 58.41 8.01 5.50
N SER A 837 57.69 7.03 6.09
CA SER A 837 57.95 6.56 7.48
C SER A 837 58.96 5.41 7.58
N HIS A 838 59.31 4.74 6.49
CA HIS A 838 60.20 3.60 6.39
C HIS A 838 61.27 3.86 5.34
#